data_6e5bcc5735c1a9507851e4090876a824
#
_entry.id   6e5bcc5735c1a9507851e4090876a824
#
_cell.length_a   1.000
_cell.length_b   1.000
_cell.length_c   1.000
_cell.angle_alpha   90.00
_cell.angle_beta   90.00
_cell.angle_gamma   90.00
#
_symmetry.space_group_name_H-M   'P 1'
#
loop_
_entity.id
_entity.type
_entity.pdbx_description
1 polymer ?
#
loop_
_entity_poly.entity_id
_entity_poly.type
_entity_poly.pdbx_seq_one_letter_code
_entity_poly.pdbx_strand_id
1 'polypeptide(L)'
;FMRRVVHENMPPRTKIPHFQLLVIDEAQDMSFLYFKMVVKFCRDMGQGTASAGPRPVQLLILGDYMQGLYEFKGSDVRFLTQADEIWRHFSLLRSPDFVKCTLKTSYRITQPMADFVNHVLLGDERLLACKPGEPVVYLRRKFWDVEKYIIHKILSLMDEEGARPSDFFVLGGSVKGEKSAIRRLENALVEKNIPCHVPMFENEKIDERVIDGKVVFSTFHSVKGRQRKYVFVMGFDKSYFTFFARNLSPLTCPNTLYVGTTRATHRLFLVENEGEHSRPLPFLKMNHVQMKNEPYVDFQGIPQSIFYSRDSGDADDSNPNIRMRNGRKLPVHMTTPTDLIKFVSESVLEDIHPILDAIFIKKHGLIQEIDIPSVVKTQAGFHEDVSDLNGIAIPMMYFEKLLGMQDSFETLSPPTMNLTNENGGQVLHHIIQNNMSDVKEREHTFLKKHIEELPRPCNTISDYLRVSNTYVAVKEKLYFKINQIKPDEYRWLPEDVVHTCFVRLHTLLRDECLQDGCFSGELEQTIIRQGDDAVHQKIDDFLCDFFPDELFRFTARVDLTTDFCVWELKCTSTITNEHLLQVVIYAWIWRMVVEDIEHLENLREFKIFNIKTGELLVLDATTEQLNDIMLHLLRGKYGIKEAKVDTDFISECRQYVGLA
;
A
#
# COMPACT_ATOMS: atom_id res chain seq x y z
N PHE A 1 18.42 -2.52 9.04
CA PHE A 1 19.88 -2.59 8.77
C PHE A 1 20.52 -1.22 8.78
N MET A 2 20.11 -0.25 7.94
CA MET A 2 20.69 1.11 7.88
C MET A 2 20.71 1.80 9.24
N ARG A 3 19.63 1.74 10.01
CA ARG A 3 19.56 2.31 11.37
C ARG A 3 20.66 1.80 12.26
N ARG A 4 20.82 0.49 12.37
CA ARG A 4 21.88 -0.10 13.20
C ARG A 4 23.26 0.34 12.73
N VAL A 5 23.51 0.34 11.42
CA VAL A 5 24.77 0.79 10.85
C VAL A 5 25.08 2.24 11.21
N VAL A 6 24.08 3.13 11.14
CA VAL A 6 24.25 4.57 11.40
C VAL A 6 24.30 4.88 12.90
N HIS A 7 23.31 4.42 13.69
CA HIS A 7 23.19 4.79 15.10
C HIS A 7 24.19 4.07 16.01
N GLU A 8 24.47 2.78 15.74
CA GLU A 8 25.47 2.01 16.47
C GLU A 8 26.90 2.25 15.92
N ASN A 9 27.04 3.09 14.91
CA ASN A 9 28.29 3.38 14.20
C ASN A 9 29.05 2.10 13.80
N MET A 10 28.35 1.10 13.29
CA MET A 10 28.94 -0.20 12.99
C MET A 10 30.04 -0.08 11.93
N PRO A 11 31.22 -0.64 12.17
CA PRO A 11 32.28 -0.66 11.17
C PRO A 11 31.92 -1.59 10.00
N PRO A 12 32.41 -1.32 8.79
CA PRO A 12 32.20 -2.22 7.66
C PRO A 12 32.90 -3.57 7.94
N ARG A 13 32.21 -4.69 7.60
CA ARG A 13 32.77 -6.05 7.75
C ARG A 13 33.95 -6.32 6.81
N THR A 14 33.97 -5.63 5.68
CA THR A 14 35.03 -5.72 4.69
C THR A 14 35.51 -4.33 4.32
N LYS A 15 36.76 -4.22 3.86
CA LYS A 15 37.32 -2.95 3.45
C LYS A 15 36.51 -2.40 2.26
N ILE A 16 35.98 -1.17 2.42
CA ILE A 16 35.30 -0.47 1.34
C ILE A 16 36.33 0.09 0.37
N PRO A 17 36.30 -0.26 -0.93
CA PRO A 17 37.21 0.33 -1.90
C PRO A 17 36.96 1.84 -2.00
N HIS A 18 38.01 2.59 -2.30
CA HIS A 18 37.89 4.03 -2.52
C HIS A 18 37.30 4.32 -3.90
N PHE A 19 36.21 5.04 -3.93
CA PHE A 19 35.57 5.54 -5.15
C PHE A 19 35.94 7.03 -5.35
N GLN A 20 36.31 7.41 -6.56
CA GLN A 20 36.61 8.81 -6.88
C GLN A 20 35.35 9.65 -7.09
N LEU A 21 34.27 9.00 -7.53
CA LEU A 21 32.95 9.59 -7.81
C LEU A 21 31.89 8.76 -7.11
N LEU A 22 31.03 9.42 -6.36
CA LEU A 22 29.80 8.86 -5.81
C LEU A 22 28.59 9.53 -6.48
N VAL A 23 27.72 8.73 -7.09
CA VAL A 23 26.48 9.20 -7.71
C VAL A 23 25.33 8.92 -6.77
N ILE A 24 24.57 9.95 -6.43
CA ILE A 24 23.31 9.85 -5.69
C ILE A 24 22.20 10.09 -6.71
N ASP A 25 21.53 9.04 -7.11
CA ASP A 25 20.38 9.11 -8.03
C ASP A 25 19.06 9.14 -7.26
N GLU A 26 18.02 9.73 -7.87
CA GLU A 26 16.69 9.92 -7.25
C GLU A 26 16.79 10.66 -5.89
N ALA A 27 17.65 11.67 -5.79
CA ALA A 27 17.93 12.37 -4.53
C ALA A 27 16.71 13.07 -3.91
N GLN A 28 15.62 13.32 -4.67
CA GLN A 28 14.35 13.82 -4.15
C GLN A 28 13.65 12.82 -3.22
N ASP A 29 14.07 11.54 -3.23
CA ASP A 29 13.53 10.51 -2.35
C ASP A 29 14.43 10.22 -1.15
N MET A 30 15.50 11.00 -0.97
CA MET A 30 16.42 10.81 0.14
C MET A 30 15.73 11.17 1.46
N SER A 31 15.82 10.27 2.44
CA SER A 31 15.48 10.53 3.85
C SER A 31 16.71 10.98 4.63
N PHE A 32 16.49 11.54 5.83
CA PHE A 32 17.60 11.94 6.70
C PHE A 32 18.47 10.75 7.13
N LEU A 33 17.87 9.59 7.35
CA LEU A 33 18.61 8.35 7.63
C LEU A 33 19.48 7.93 6.44
N TYR A 34 18.94 8.03 5.22
CA TYR A 34 19.70 7.73 4.00
C TYR A 34 20.88 8.72 3.83
N PHE A 35 20.65 10.01 4.07
CA PHE A 35 21.69 11.01 4.09
C PHE A 35 22.82 10.67 5.09
N LYS A 36 22.46 10.33 6.34
CA LYS A 36 23.40 9.87 7.36
C LYS A 36 24.22 8.66 6.90
N MET A 37 23.55 7.70 6.23
CA MET A 37 24.21 6.52 5.68
C MET A 37 25.22 6.87 4.60
N VAL A 38 24.89 7.81 3.69
CA VAL A 38 25.82 8.28 2.64
C VAL A 38 27.05 8.95 3.26
N VAL A 39 26.84 9.83 4.24
CA VAL A 39 27.93 10.49 4.97
C VAL A 39 28.84 9.45 5.64
N LYS A 40 28.24 8.48 6.35
CA LYS A 40 29.00 7.40 6.98
C LYS A 40 29.77 6.56 5.96
N PHE A 41 29.13 6.20 4.85
CA PHE A 41 29.78 5.46 3.77
C PHE A 41 31.03 6.20 3.24
N CYS A 42 30.94 7.51 3.03
CA CYS A 42 32.09 8.32 2.61
C CYS A 42 33.22 8.34 3.65
N ARG A 43 32.87 8.37 4.94
CA ARG A 43 33.85 8.31 6.05
C ARG A 43 34.54 6.95 6.10
N ASP A 44 33.79 5.87 5.98
CA ASP A 44 34.29 4.50 6.07
C ASP A 44 35.18 4.12 4.87
N MET A 45 34.98 4.73 3.68
CA MET A 45 35.86 4.56 2.52
C MET A 45 37.31 4.99 2.77
N GLY A 46 37.53 5.92 3.70
CA GLY A 46 38.86 6.43 4.04
C GLY A 46 39.63 5.61 5.09
N GLN A 47 38.95 4.78 5.85
CA GLN A 47 39.51 4.04 6.96
C GLN A 47 40.15 2.73 6.50
N GLY A 48 41.41 2.70 6.23
CA GLY A 48 42.09 1.44 5.89
C GLY A 48 43.51 1.48 5.35
N THR A 49 44.09 2.64 5.25
CA THR A 49 45.52 2.77 4.91
C THR A 49 46.20 3.64 5.97
N ALA A 50 46.97 3.01 6.84
CA ALA A 50 47.66 3.66 7.98
C ALA A 50 48.66 4.79 7.59
N SER A 51 48.80 5.12 6.34
CA SER A 51 49.75 6.11 5.82
C SER A 51 49.18 7.18 4.89
N ALA A 52 47.93 7.09 4.48
CA ALA A 52 47.30 8.13 3.66
C ALA A 52 45.95 8.51 4.28
N GLY A 53 45.80 9.78 4.64
CA GLY A 53 44.54 10.33 5.16
C GLY A 53 43.34 10.11 4.22
N PRO A 54 42.12 10.44 4.66
CA PRO A 54 40.93 10.24 3.88
C PRO A 54 41.04 10.91 2.49
N ARG A 55 40.78 10.15 1.44
CA ARG A 55 40.88 10.65 0.08
C ARG A 55 39.57 11.33 -0.30
N PRO A 56 39.61 12.51 -0.92
CA PRO A 56 38.40 13.25 -1.28
C PRO A 56 37.59 12.53 -2.39
N VAL A 57 36.27 12.61 -2.28
CA VAL A 57 35.29 12.07 -3.22
C VAL A 57 34.59 13.21 -3.97
N GLN A 58 34.25 13.01 -5.23
CA GLN A 58 33.37 13.90 -5.96
C GLN A 58 31.94 13.37 -5.86
N LEU A 59 30.98 14.27 -5.59
CA LEU A 59 29.55 13.94 -5.59
C LEU A 59 28.89 14.38 -6.90
N LEU A 60 28.05 13.51 -7.44
CA LEU A 60 27.08 13.83 -8.49
C LEU A 60 25.69 13.52 -7.92
N ILE A 61 24.84 14.54 -7.81
CA ILE A 61 23.50 14.42 -7.25
C ILE A 61 22.49 14.62 -8.37
N LEU A 62 21.66 13.61 -8.61
CA LEU A 62 20.69 13.55 -9.69
C LEU A 62 19.29 13.42 -9.12
N GLY A 63 18.31 14.01 -9.81
CA GLY A 63 16.90 13.85 -9.43
C GLY A 63 15.97 14.85 -10.12
N ASP A 64 14.69 14.67 -9.85
CA ASP A 64 13.61 15.57 -10.29
C ASP A 64 12.70 15.87 -9.10
N TYR A 65 12.72 17.10 -8.59
CA TYR A 65 11.94 17.50 -7.41
C TYR A 65 10.42 17.30 -7.61
N MET A 66 9.92 17.40 -8.84
CA MET A 66 8.51 17.10 -9.17
C MET A 66 8.18 15.60 -9.11
N GLN A 67 9.18 14.73 -8.97
CA GLN A 67 9.00 13.30 -8.78
C GLN A 67 9.20 12.86 -7.32
N GLY A 68 9.33 13.78 -6.38
CA GLY A 68 9.32 13.51 -4.94
C GLY A 68 7.93 13.10 -4.47
N LEU A 69 7.73 11.80 -4.18
CA LEU A 69 6.42 11.24 -3.80
C LEU A 69 6.41 10.65 -2.39
N TYR A 70 7.56 10.55 -1.73
CA TYR A 70 7.69 9.79 -0.48
C TYR A 70 7.93 10.67 0.76
N GLU A 71 7.48 11.95 0.72
CA GLU A 71 7.52 12.84 1.89
C GLU A 71 6.84 12.23 3.12
N PHE A 72 5.74 11.50 2.90
CA PHE A 72 5.04 10.79 3.98
C PHE A 72 5.90 9.69 4.63
N LYS A 73 6.92 9.15 3.93
CA LYS A 73 7.92 8.21 4.45
C LYS A 73 9.16 8.90 5.02
N GLY A 74 9.21 10.25 5.02
CA GLY A 74 10.33 11.02 5.54
C GLY A 74 11.37 11.40 4.50
N SER A 75 11.10 11.23 3.19
CA SER A 75 11.95 11.81 2.16
C SER A 75 11.79 13.33 2.12
N ASP A 76 12.86 14.02 1.71
CA ASP A 76 12.88 15.47 1.65
C ASP A 76 13.57 15.94 0.37
N VAL A 77 12.82 16.65 -0.46
CA VAL A 77 13.31 17.13 -1.76
C VAL A 77 14.48 18.13 -1.62
N ARG A 78 14.69 18.71 -0.43
CA ARG A 78 15.79 19.65 -0.15
C ARG A 78 17.17 18.97 -0.25
N PHE A 79 17.26 17.66 -0.08
CA PHE A 79 18.51 16.94 -0.35
C PHE A 79 18.96 17.03 -1.82
N LEU A 80 18.02 17.28 -2.75
CA LEU A 80 18.29 17.60 -4.14
C LEU A 80 18.40 19.11 -4.38
N THR A 81 17.38 19.88 -3.96
CA THR A 81 17.24 21.28 -4.35
C THR A 81 18.23 22.21 -3.63
N GLN A 82 18.68 21.82 -2.44
CA GLN A 82 19.64 22.55 -1.60
C GLN A 82 20.93 21.75 -1.35
N ALA A 83 21.25 20.84 -2.25
CA ALA A 83 22.42 19.98 -2.12
C ALA A 83 23.72 20.73 -1.95
N ASP A 84 23.91 21.84 -2.67
CA ASP A 84 25.05 22.72 -2.55
C ASP A 84 25.21 23.32 -1.14
N GLU A 85 24.11 23.71 -0.50
CA GLU A 85 24.14 24.25 0.86
C GLU A 85 24.41 23.16 1.91
N ILE A 86 23.88 21.96 1.71
CA ILE A 86 24.04 20.82 2.62
C ILE A 86 25.46 20.27 2.60
N TRP A 87 26.01 20.04 1.41
CA TRP A 87 27.28 19.32 1.26
C TRP A 87 28.52 20.22 1.24
N ARG A 88 28.38 21.55 1.07
CA ARG A 88 29.50 22.50 0.95
C ARG A 88 30.57 22.35 2.05
N HIS A 89 30.16 21.99 3.27
CA HIS A 89 31.04 21.88 4.42
C HIS A 89 31.56 20.46 4.68
N PHE A 90 31.28 19.51 3.79
CA PHE A 90 31.76 18.15 3.96
C PHE A 90 33.24 18.05 3.61
N SER A 91 34.07 17.81 4.63
CA SER A 91 35.56 17.84 4.53
C SER A 91 36.14 16.81 3.54
N LEU A 92 35.36 15.76 3.21
CA LEU A 92 35.76 14.72 2.25
C LEU A 92 35.38 15.03 0.81
N LEU A 93 34.85 16.19 0.49
CA LEU A 93 34.59 16.58 -0.89
C LEU A 93 35.89 16.98 -1.60
N ARG A 94 35.99 16.58 -2.86
CA ARG A 94 37.07 17.02 -3.74
C ARG A 94 36.96 18.51 -4.09
N SER A 95 35.74 19.03 -4.24
CA SER A 95 35.42 20.43 -4.41
C SER A 95 34.13 20.77 -3.66
N PRO A 96 34.11 21.88 -2.89
CA PRO A 96 32.91 22.37 -2.25
C PRO A 96 31.95 23.08 -3.20
N ASP A 97 32.40 23.40 -4.42
CA ASP A 97 31.59 24.14 -5.39
C ASP A 97 30.76 23.18 -6.24
N PHE A 98 29.44 23.37 -6.21
CA PHE A 98 28.48 22.61 -7.00
C PHE A 98 28.10 23.38 -8.26
N VAL A 99 28.14 22.70 -9.40
CA VAL A 99 27.61 23.21 -10.67
C VAL A 99 26.22 22.64 -10.85
N LYS A 100 25.21 23.50 -10.93
CA LYS A 100 23.82 23.10 -11.20
C LYS A 100 23.56 23.00 -12.71
N CYS A 101 23.18 21.82 -13.17
CA CYS A 101 22.82 21.56 -14.56
C CYS A 101 21.37 21.08 -14.63
N THR A 102 20.61 21.60 -15.59
CA THR A 102 19.23 21.21 -15.84
C THR A 102 19.10 20.42 -17.13
N LEU A 103 18.58 19.20 -17.06
CA LEU A 103 18.26 18.38 -18.22
C LEU A 103 16.75 18.49 -18.49
N LYS A 104 16.39 19.29 -19.52
CA LYS A 104 14.97 19.53 -19.87
C LYS A 104 14.40 18.52 -20.85
N THR A 105 15.25 17.85 -21.64
CA THR A 105 14.81 16.96 -22.72
C THR A 105 14.38 15.61 -22.19
N SER A 106 13.11 15.28 -22.39
CA SER A 106 12.55 13.95 -22.11
C SER A 106 12.50 13.11 -23.39
N TYR A 107 13.06 11.90 -23.29
CA TYR A 107 12.96 10.89 -24.35
C TYR A 107 11.77 9.95 -24.18
N ARG A 108 11.01 10.11 -23.12
CA ARG A 108 9.84 9.29 -22.78
C ARG A 108 8.57 9.80 -23.44
N ILE A 109 8.20 11.03 -23.12
CA ILE A 109 6.92 11.65 -23.51
C ILE A 109 6.98 12.22 -24.94
N THR A 110 5.80 12.43 -25.53
CA THR A 110 5.65 13.10 -26.82
C THR A 110 5.57 14.62 -26.67
N GLN A 111 5.76 15.35 -27.78
CA GLN A 111 5.71 16.82 -27.77
C GLN A 111 4.35 17.34 -27.24
N PRO A 112 3.17 16.85 -27.69
CA PRO A 112 1.90 17.30 -27.14
C PRO A 112 1.75 17.05 -25.62
N MET A 113 2.35 15.98 -25.07
CA MET A 113 2.37 15.75 -23.63
C MET A 113 3.26 16.77 -22.91
N ALA A 114 4.43 17.11 -23.47
CA ALA A 114 5.31 18.12 -22.91
C ALA A 114 4.62 19.49 -22.90
N ASP A 115 3.97 19.88 -24.01
CA ASP A 115 3.25 21.14 -24.14
C ASP A 115 2.08 21.19 -23.14
N PHE A 116 1.34 20.10 -22.97
CA PHE A 116 0.28 20.01 -21.96
C PHE A 116 0.82 20.19 -20.54
N VAL A 117 1.89 19.51 -20.19
CA VAL A 117 2.50 19.65 -18.86
C VAL A 117 3.00 21.06 -18.63
N ASN A 118 3.71 21.64 -19.60
CA ASN A 118 4.26 23.00 -19.50
C ASN A 118 3.15 24.04 -19.38
N HIS A 119 2.20 24.07 -20.32
CA HIS A 119 1.27 25.18 -20.45
C HIS A 119 0.00 25.02 -19.63
N VAL A 120 -0.50 23.76 -19.47
CA VAL A 120 -1.76 23.51 -18.76
C VAL A 120 -1.52 23.20 -17.27
N LEU A 121 -0.51 22.40 -16.93
CA LEU A 121 -0.27 22.02 -15.54
C LEU A 121 0.62 23.02 -14.80
N LEU A 122 1.78 23.40 -15.38
CA LEU A 122 2.82 24.13 -14.66
C LEU A 122 2.77 25.64 -14.94
N GLY A 123 2.48 26.05 -16.18
CA GLY A 123 2.61 27.44 -16.64
C GLY A 123 4.07 27.86 -16.84
N ASP A 124 4.97 26.90 -17.04
CA ASP A 124 6.42 27.10 -17.18
C ASP A 124 7.01 26.10 -18.19
N GLU A 125 8.04 26.51 -18.93
CA GLU A 125 8.78 25.73 -19.93
C GLU A 125 9.78 24.79 -19.25
N ARG A 126 9.27 23.69 -18.65
CA ARG A 126 10.07 22.73 -17.91
C ARG A 126 10.56 21.58 -18.76
N LEU A 127 9.71 21.04 -19.64
CA LEU A 127 9.97 19.82 -20.41
C LEU A 127 10.08 20.12 -21.89
N LEU A 128 11.07 19.50 -22.52
CA LEU A 128 11.19 19.42 -23.98
C LEU A 128 11.04 17.95 -24.40
N ALA A 129 10.37 17.69 -25.51
CA ALA A 129 10.26 16.34 -26.04
C ALA A 129 10.79 16.28 -27.48
N CYS A 130 11.37 15.14 -27.86
CA CYS A 130 11.89 14.92 -29.19
C CYS A 130 10.95 14.09 -30.07
N LYS A 131 9.87 13.53 -29.48
CA LYS A 131 8.95 12.64 -30.19
C LYS A 131 7.71 13.40 -30.63
N PRO A 132 7.28 13.32 -31.88
CA PRO A 132 5.95 13.69 -32.26
C PRO A 132 4.94 12.75 -31.58
N GLY A 133 3.68 13.12 -31.57
CA GLY A 133 2.62 12.27 -30.99
C GLY A 133 1.24 12.86 -31.18
N GLU A 134 0.25 12.11 -30.74
CA GLU A 134 -1.14 12.52 -30.73
C GLU A 134 -1.42 13.51 -29.57
N PRO A 135 -2.41 14.40 -29.74
CA PRO A 135 -2.85 15.30 -28.67
C PRO A 135 -3.24 14.53 -27.39
N VAL A 136 -3.04 15.17 -26.25
CA VAL A 136 -3.51 14.66 -24.95
C VAL A 136 -5.04 14.65 -24.94
N VAL A 137 -5.64 13.51 -24.67
CA VAL A 137 -7.10 13.41 -24.57
C VAL A 137 -7.53 13.87 -23.19
N TYR A 138 -8.25 14.99 -23.15
CA TYR A 138 -8.89 15.49 -21.93
C TYR A 138 -10.36 15.15 -21.98
N LEU A 139 -10.78 14.13 -21.20
CA LEU A 139 -12.11 13.59 -21.21
C LEU A 139 -12.91 14.08 -20.01
N ARG A 140 -13.99 14.84 -20.27
CA ARG A 140 -14.95 15.24 -19.25
C ARG A 140 -16.27 14.52 -19.47
N ARG A 141 -16.59 13.54 -18.60
CA ARG A 141 -17.81 12.71 -18.71
C ARG A 141 -18.40 12.38 -17.34
N LYS A 142 -19.69 12.06 -17.35
CA LYS A 142 -20.38 11.54 -16.16
C LYS A 142 -19.74 10.22 -15.74
N PHE A 143 -19.62 10.03 -14.45
CA PHE A 143 -19.00 8.84 -13.83
C PHE A 143 -19.49 7.51 -14.43
N TRP A 144 -20.79 7.41 -14.76
CA TRP A 144 -21.39 6.20 -15.31
C TRP A 144 -21.03 5.90 -16.78
N ASP A 145 -20.61 6.92 -17.53
CA ASP A 145 -20.25 6.80 -18.94
C ASP A 145 -18.74 6.61 -19.15
N VAL A 146 -17.96 6.96 -18.14
CA VAL A 146 -16.48 6.85 -18.17
C VAL A 146 -16.03 5.43 -18.42
N GLU A 147 -16.59 4.47 -17.68
CA GLU A 147 -16.26 3.05 -17.78
C GLU A 147 -16.43 2.53 -19.21
N LYS A 148 -17.62 2.74 -19.80
CA LYS A 148 -17.92 2.30 -21.16
C LYS A 148 -16.98 2.91 -22.19
N TYR A 149 -16.67 4.21 -22.04
CA TYR A 149 -15.75 4.88 -22.93
C TYR A 149 -14.34 4.29 -22.86
N ILE A 150 -13.80 4.08 -21.66
CA ILE A 150 -12.43 3.58 -21.48
C ILE A 150 -12.32 2.14 -21.97
N ILE A 151 -13.29 1.28 -21.67
CA ILE A 151 -13.33 -0.09 -22.18
C ILE A 151 -13.32 -0.08 -23.72
N HIS A 152 -14.23 0.70 -24.33
CA HIS A 152 -14.28 0.82 -25.79
C HIS A 152 -12.94 1.34 -26.34
N LYS A 153 -12.33 2.32 -25.68
CA LYS A 153 -11.05 2.89 -26.13
C LYS A 153 -9.89 1.91 -26.01
N ILE A 154 -9.81 1.14 -24.92
CA ILE A 154 -8.80 0.10 -24.76
C ILE A 154 -8.96 -0.96 -25.86
N LEU A 155 -10.21 -1.43 -26.10
CA LEU A 155 -10.49 -2.42 -27.15
C LEU A 155 -10.15 -1.87 -28.54
N SER A 156 -10.54 -0.63 -28.87
CA SER A 156 -10.22 0.01 -30.15
C SER A 156 -8.70 0.12 -30.36
N LEU A 157 -7.95 0.51 -29.32
CA LEU A 157 -6.48 0.58 -29.41
C LEU A 157 -5.84 -0.81 -29.57
N MET A 158 -6.42 -1.85 -29.00
CA MET A 158 -5.96 -3.22 -29.20
C MET A 158 -6.24 -3.71 -30.63
N ASP A 159 -7.42 -3.40 -31.17
CA ASP A 159 -7.85 -3.85 -32.51
C ASP A 159 -7.19 -3.02 -33.62
N GLU A 160 -7.15 -1.70 -33.49
CA GLU A 160 -6.71 -0.79 -34.56
C GLU A 160 -5.20 -0.54 -34.55
N GLU A 161 -4.59 -0.44 -33.37
CA GLU A 161 -3.16 -0.11 -33.22
C GLU A 161 -2.33 -1.34 -32.78
N GLY A 162 -2.95 -2.51 -32.59
CA GLY A 162 -2.28 -3.73 -32.14
C GLY A 162 -1.72 -3.62 -30.73
N ALA A 163 -2.31 -2.76 -29.87
CA ALA A 163 -1.87 -2.61 -28.49
C ALA A 163 -2.12 -3.89 -27.69
N ARG A 164 -1.22 -4.23 -26.80
CA ARG A 164 -1.33 -5.38 -25.90
C ARG A 164 -1.80 -4.93 -24.51
N PRO A 165 -2.41 -5.80 -23.68
CA PRO A 165 -2.78 -5.44 -22.32
C PRO A 165 -1.62 -4.83 -21.52
N SER A 166 -0.37 -5.30 -21.75
CA SER A 166 0.83 -4.76 -21.14
C SER A 166 1.18 -3.32 -21.55
N ASP A 167 0.50 -2.75 -22.53
CA ASP A 167 0.74 -1.38 -22.99
C ASP A 167 -0.08 -0.34 -22.20
N PHE A 168 -0.95 -0.76 -21.24
CA PHE A 168 -1.89 0.11 -20.55
C PHE A 168 -1.61 0.27 -19.06
N PHE A 169 -1.64 1.53 -18.58
CA PHE A 169 -1.85 1.90 -17.19
C PHE A 169 -3.20 2.59 -16.99
N VAL A 170 -3.88 2.25 -15.89
CA VAL A 170 -5.04 2.98 -15.38
C VAL A 170 -4.69 3.46 -13.97
N LEU A 171 -4.49 4.76 -13.81
CA LEU A 171 -3.96 5.37 -12.61
C LEU A 171 -5.01 6.20 -11.89
N GLY A 172 -4.97 6.21 -10.56
CA GLY A 172 -5.82 7.03 -9.74
C GLY A 172 -5.25 7.31 -8.36
N GLY A 173 -5.92 8.14 -7.58
CA GLY A 173 -5.54 8.44 -6.20
C GLY A 173 -5.63 7.23 -5.28
N SER A 174 -6.58 6.32 -5.57
CA SER A 174 -6.74 5.02 -4.89
C SER A 174 -7.31 4.00 -5.85
N VAL A 175 -6.92 2.75 -5.71
CA VAL A 175 -7.48 1.59 -6.44
C VAL A 175 -8.47 0.80 -5.59
N LYS A 176 -8.62 1.11 -4.29
CA LYS A 176 -9.43 0.35 -3.33
C LYS A 176 -10.84 0.87 -3.08
N GLY A 177 -11.16 2.09 -3.51
CA GLY A 177 -12.48 2.69 -3.25
C GLY A 177 -13.62 1.91 -3.90
N GLU A 178 -14.59 1.40 -3.13
CA GLU A 178 -15.73 0.64 -3.64
C GLU A 178 -16.56 1.37 -4.72
N LYS A 179 -16.61 2.70 -4.60
CA LYS A 179 -17.30 3.57 -5.56
C LYS A 179 -16.35 4.05 -6.67
N SER A 180 -15.11 3.58 -6.71
CA SER A 180 -14.15 3.99 -7.71
C SER A 180 -14.53 3.48 -9.10
N ALA A 181 -14.44 4.34 -10.11
CA ALA A 181 -14.57 3.94 -11.50
C ALA A 181 -13.51 2.89 -11.91
N ILE A 182 -12.37 2.88 -11.23
CA ILE A 182 -11.26 1.94 -11.46
C ILE A 182 -11.67 0.51 -11.21
N ARG A 183 -12.34 0.19 -10.09
CA ARG A 183 -12.78 -1.19 -9.79
C ARG A 183 -13.79 -1.70 -10.80
N ARG A 184 -14.77 -0.88 -11.16
CA ARG A 184 -15.76 -1.29 -12.14
C ARG A 184 -15.17 -1.51 -13.53
N LEU A 185 -14.16 -0.71 -13.87
CA LEU A 185 -13.42 -0.86 -15.12
C LEU A 185 -12.61 -2.17 -15.13
N GLU A 186 -11.94 -2.53 -14.04
CA GLU A 186 -11.24 -3.80 -13.89
C GLU A 186 -12.21 -4.96 -14.10
N ASN A 187 -13.31 -5.02 -13.34
CA ASN A 187 -14.29 -6.08 -13.44
C ASN A 187 -14.83 -6.22 -14.87
N ALA A 188 -15.14 -5.11 -15.53
CA ALA A 188 -15.65 -5.13 -16.89
C ALA A 188 -14.61 -5.59 -17.94
N LEU A 189 -13.32 -5.35 -17.74
CA LEU A 189 -12.25 -5.90 -18.58
C LEU A 189 -12.05 -7.39 -18.32
N VAL A 190 -12.13 -7.82 -17.07
CA VAL A 190 -12.05 -9.24 -16.67
C VAL A 190 -13.18 -10.05 -17.30
N GLU A 191 -14.42 -9.55 -17.33
CA GLU A 191 -15.55 -10.16 -18.02
C GLU A 191 -15.32 -10.34 -19.54
N LYS A 192 -14.44 -9.51 -20.12
CA LYS A 192 -14.01 -9.61 -21.52
C LYS A 192 -12.76 -10.46 -21.72
N ASN A 193 -12.31 -11.17 -20.67
CA ASN A 193 -11.09 -11.98 -20.65
C ASN A 193 -9.81 -11.17 -20.94
N ILE A 194 -9.79 -9.88 -20.62
CA ILE A 194 -8.58 -9.07 -20.70
C ILE A 194 -7.81 -9.24 -19.41
N PRO A 195 -6.53 -9.68 -19.46
CA PRO A 195 -5.74 -9.86 -18.26
C PRO A 195 -5.46 -8.51 -17.57
N CYS A 196 -5.75 -8.48 -16.28
CA CYS A 196 -5.62 -7.30 -15.43
C CYS A 196 -4.73 -7.59 -14.22
N HIS A 197 -4.16 -6.55 -13.65
CA HIS A 197 -3.52 -6.58 -12.33
C HIS A 197 -3.90 -5.35 -11.53
N VAL A 198 -4.35 -5.58 -10.30
CA VAL A 198 -4.60 -4.53 -9.31
C VAL A 198 -3.79 -4.89 -8.07
N PRO A 199 -2.91 -4.02 -7.56
CA PRO A 199 -2.16 -4.31 -6.35
C PRO A 199 -3.11 -4.43 -5.16
N MET A 200 -2.91 -5.47 -4.35
CA MET A 200 -3.72 -5.71 -3.15
C MET A 200 -3.46 -4.65 -2.08
N PHE A 201 -2.26 -4.08 -2.07
CA PHE A 201 -1.86 -3.00 -1.17
C PHE A 201 -1.35 -1.79 -1.98
N GLU A 202 -1.73 -0.58 -1.58
CA GLU A 202 -1.39 0.66 -2.32
C GLU A 202 0.13 0.93 -2.42
N ASN A 203 0.92 0.43 -1.47
CA ASN A 203 2.38 0.55 -1.44
C ASN A 203 3.10 -0.76 -1.75
N GLU A 204 2.40 -1.74 -2.30
CA GLU A 204 2.98 -3.00 -2.70
C GLU A 204 4.09 -2.77 -3.73
N LYS A 205 5.25 -3.39 -3.48
CA LYS A 205 6.32 -3.39 -4.46
C LYS A 205 5.92 -4.29 -5.63
N ILE A 206 5.52 -3.66 -6.72
CA ILE A 206 5.06 -4.38 -7.91
C ILE A 206 6.19 -5.26 -8.46
N ASP A 207 5.96 -6.58 -8.54
CA ASP A 207 6.83 -7.52 -9.25
C ASP A 207 6.59 -7.40 -10.76
N GLU A 208 7.66 -7.09 -11.51
CA GLU A 208 7.57 -6.93 -12.97
C GLU A 208 7.03 -8.19 -13.67
N ARG A 209 7.32 -9.38 -13.13
CA ARG A 209 6.80 -10.64 -13.69
C ARG A 209 5.28 -10.72 -13.55
N VAL A 210 4.74 -10.23 -12.42
CA VAL A 210 3.31 -10.28 -12.13
C VAL A 210 2.50 -9.33 -13.01
N ILE A 211 3.06 -8.19 -13.38
CA ILE A 211 2.38 -7.19 -14.23
C ILE A 211 2.58 -7.40 -15.72
N ASP A 212 3.49 -8.30 -16.10
CA ASP A 212 3.75 -8.56 -17.52
C ASP A 212 2.54 -9.17 -18.23
N GLY A 213 2.26 -8.68 -19.43
CA GLY A 213 1.11 -9.13 -20.22
C GLY A 213 -0.25 -8.61 -19.79
N LYS A 214 -0.35 -7.73 -18.78
CA LYS A 214 -1.61 -7.30 -18.16
C LYS A 214 -1.85 -5.80 -18.25
N VAL A 215 -3.13 -5.39 -18.27
CA VAL A 215 -3.54 -4.02 -17.95
C VAL A 215 -3.30 -3.79 -16.46
N VAL A 216 -2.54 -2.76 -16.12
CA VAL A 216 -2.16 -2.49 -14.73
C VAL A 216 -2.97 -1.30 -14.18
N PHE A 217 -3.72 -1.57 -13.13
CA PHE A 217 -4.39 -0.56 -12.31
C PHE A 217 -3.50 -0.21 -11.13
N SER A 218 -3.25 1.08 -10.88
CA SER A 218 -2.32 1.43 -9.82
C SER A 218 -2.53 2.84 -9.29
N THR A 219 -1.90 3.14 -8.16
CA THR A 219 -1.77 4.51 -7.67
C THR A 219 -0.57 5.21 -8.30
N PHE A 220 -0.53 6.52 -8.20
CA PHE A 220 0.59 7.33 -8.72
C PHE A 220 1.92 6.97 -8.06
N HIS A 221 1.91 6.58 -6.79
CA HIS A 221 3.11 6.21 -6.04
C HIS A 221 3.74 4.91 -6.56
N SER A 222 2.91 3.90 -6.81
CA SER A 222 3.39 2.56 -7.18
C SER A 222 3.92 2.48 -8.62
N VAL A 223 3.57 3.44 -9.49
CA VAL A 223 4.06 3.49 -10.88
C VAL A 223 5.28 4.40 -11.08
N LYS A 224 5.81 4.99 -10.01
CA LYS A 224 7.05 5.75 -10.09
C LYS A 224 8.17 4.88 -10.67
N GLY A 225 8.97 5.45 -11.57
CA GLY A 225 10.02 4.72 -12.31
C GLY A 225 9.52 3.87 -13.49
N ARG A 226 8.21 3.63 -13.63
CA ARG A 226 7.62 2.82 -14.71
C ARG A 226 7.00 3.67 -15.80
N GLN A 227 6.71 3.04 -16.95
CA GLN A 227 6.06 3.69 -18.09
C GLN A 227 5.27 2.67 -18.91
N ARG A 228 4.23 3.13 -19.63
CA ARG A 228 3.46 2.35 -20.60
C ARG A 228 3.14 3.22 -21.83
N LYS A 229 2.72 2.60 -22.93
CA LYS A 229 2.33 3.35 -24.13
C LYS A 229 1.10 4.24 -23.88
N TYR A 230 0.08 3.67 -23.25
CA TYR A 230 -1.21 4.31 -23.02
C TYR A 230 -1.45 4.43 -21.52
N VAL A 231 -1.74 5.64 -21.06
CA VAL A 231 -1.98 5.92 -19.64
C VAL A 231 -3.29 6.67 -19.48
N PHE A 232 -4.19 6.11 -18.67
CA PHE A 232 -5.44 6.73 -18.24
C PHE A 232 -5.26 7.24 -16.81
N VAL A 233 -5.44 8.54 -16.59
CA VAL A 233 -5.42 9.17 -15.27
C VAL A 233 -6.84 9.46 -14.85
N MET A 234 -7.34 8.70 -13.87
CA MET A 234 -8.71 8.77 -13.38
C MET A 234 -8.85 9.79 -12.25
N GLY A 235 -9.99 10.46 -12.16
CA GLY A 235 -10.24 11.44 -11.11
C GLY A 235 -9.34 12.67 -11.24
N PHE A 236 -9.12 13.14 -12.48
CA PHE A 236 -8.33 14.32 -12.77
C PHE A 236 -9.17 15.60 -12.57
N ASP A 237 -9.67 15.78 -11.34
CA ASP A 237 -10.57 16.87 -10.94
C ASP A 237 -10.33 17.30 -9.48
N LYS A 238 -11.05 18.34 -9.03
CA LYS A 238 -10.92 18.91 -7.67
C LYS A 238 -11.09 17.88 -6.56
N SER A 239 -11.82 16.78 -6.80
CA SER A 239 -12.02 15.74 -5.78
C SER A 239 -10.70 15.10 -5.32
N TYR A 240 -9.65 15.19 -6.13
CA TYR A 240 -8.31 14.77 -5.75
C TYR A 240 -7.82 15.47 -4.47
N PHE A 241 -8.03 16.79 -4.36
CA PHE A 241 -7.68 17.54 -3.16
C PHE A 241 -8.59 17.23 -1.97
N THR A 242 -9.86 16.91 -2.23
CA THR A 242 -10.81 16.55 -1.18
C THR A 242 -10.47 15.23 -0.52
N PHE A 243 -9.99 14.23 -1.28
CA PHE A 243 -9.81 12.86 -0.79
C PHE A 243 -8.36 12.44 -0.58
N PHE A 244 -7.42 12.92 -1.41
CA PHE A 244 -6.06 12.38 -1.46
C PHE A 244 -4.96 13.38 -1.12
N ALA A 245 -5.21 14.66 -1.29
CA ALA A 245 -4.20 15.72 -1.15
C ALA A 245 -4.70 16.89 -0.27
N ARG A 246 -5.41 16.60 0.83
CA ARG A 246 -6.04 17.59 1.72
C ARG A 246 -5.06 18.62 2.28
N ASN A 247 -3.82 18.19 2.53
CA ASN A 247 -2.76 19.01 3.14
C ASN A 247 -1.92 19.78 2.09
N LEU A 248 -2.21 19.60 0.79
CA LEU A 248 -1.49 20.26 -0.27
C LEU A 248 -2.25 21.49 -0.75
N SER A 249 -1.49 22.52 -1.16
CA SER A 249 -2.08 23.70 -1.78
C SER A 249 -2.81 23.33 -3.08
N PRO A 250 -4.08 23.66 -3.23
CA PRO A 250 -4.81 23.40 -4.47
C PRO A 250 -4.36 24.29 -5.65
N LEU A 251 -3.49 25.27 -5.41
CA LEU A 251 -2.99 26.21 -6.41
C LEU A 251 -1.70 25.76 -7.10
N THR A 252 -1.12 24.66 -6.66
CA THR A 252 0.11 24.08 -7.24
C THR A 252 -0.16 22.66 -7.71
N CYS A 253 0.47 22.26 -8.82
CA CYS A 253 0.36 20.89 -9.31
C CYS A 253 1.01 19.92 -8.32
N PRO A 254 0.27 18.97 -7.72
CA PRO A 254 0.88 17.94 -6.89
C PRO A 254 1.84 17.05 -7.68
N ASN A 255 2.95 16.68 -7.05
CA ASN A 255 3.94 15.80 -7.65
C ASN A 255 3.34 14.46 -8.13
N THR A 256 2.34 13.94 -7.43
CA THR A 256 1.60 12.72 -7.81
C THR A 256 0.92 12.85 -9.16
N LEU A 257 0.24 13.98 -9.43
CA LEU A 257 -0.41 14.23 -10.73
C LEU A 257 0.63 14.49 -11.83
N TYR A 258 1.71 15.19 -11.53
CA TYR A 258 2.82 15.36 -12.46
C TYR A 258 3.44 14.00 -12.84
N VAL A 259 3.69 13.14 -11.86
CA VAL A 259 4.19 11.78 -12.11
C VAL A 259 3.22 10.99 -12.95
N GLY A 260 1.92 10.99 -12.61
CA GLY A 260 0.89 10.28 -13.38
C GLY A 260 0.83 10.69 -14.85
N THR A 261 0.88 12.00 -15.11
CA THR A 261 0.80 12.56 -16.47
C THR A 261 2.07 12.33 -17.30
N THR A 262 3.20 12.05 -16.66
CA THR A 262 4.48 11.77 -17.33
C THR A 262 4.82 10.29 -17.46
N ARG A 263 3.86 9.37 -17.25
CA ARG A 263 4.09 7.91 -17.40
C ARG A 263 3.80 7.36 -18.79
N ALA A 264 3.09 8.12 -19.62
CA ALA A 264 2.77 7.72 -20.99
C ALA A 264 3.98 7.91 -21.94
N THR A 265 4.15 6.96 -22.87
CA THR A 265 5.18 7.08 -23.92
C THR A 265 4.57 7.30 -25.31
N HIS A 266 3.26 7.09 -25.46
CA HIS A 266 2.58 7.21 -26.76
C HIS A 266 1.32 8.09 -26.66
N ARG A 267 0.38 7.80 -25.73
CA ARG A 267 -0.86 8.57 -25.60
C ARG A 267 -1.31 8.69 -24.15
N LEU A 268 -1.73 9.90 -23.77
CA LEU A 268 -2.21 10.23 -22.42
C LEU A 268 -3.69 10.56 -22.45
N PHE A 269 -4.45 9.99 -21.53
CA PHE A 269 -5.89 10.23 -21.33
C PHE A 269 -6.11 10.73 -19.90
N LEU A 270 -6.66 11.93 -19.78
CA LEU A 270 -6.99 12.57 -18.50
C LEU A 270 -8.50 12.55 -18.33
N VAL A 271 -8.98 11.99 -17.24
CA VAL A 271 -10.41 11.74 -17.03
C VAL A 271 -10.91 12.59 -15.86
N GLU A 272 -11.66 13.63 -16.20
CA GLU A 272 -12.41 14.48 -15.27
C GLU A 272 -13.85 13.96 -15.15
N ASN A 273 -14.37 13.91 -13.93
CA ASN A 273 -15.77 13.57 -13.70
C ASN A 273 -16.69 14.78 -13.98
N GLU A 274 -17.80 14.56 -14.69
CA GLU A 274 -18.86 15.53 -14.95
C GLU A 274 -20.01 15.34 -13.96
N GLY A 275 -19.87 15.83 -12.72
CA GLY A 275 -20.92 15.84 -11.70
C GLY A 275 -21.34 17.28 -11.33
N GLU A 276 -22.49 17.42 -10.65
CA GLU A 276 -22.95 18.73 -10.14
C GLU A 276 -21.93 19.40 -9.23
N HIS A 277 -21.22 18.59 -8.43
CA HIS A 277 -20.18 19.02 -7.50
C HIS A 277 -18.76 18.85 -8.04
N SER A 278 -18.61 18.30 -9.24
CA SER A 278 -17.28 18.12 -9.84
C SER A 278 -16.78 19.40 -10.46
N ARG A 279 -15.52 19.73 -10.19
CA ARG A 279 -14.86 20.94 -10.64
C ARG A 279 -13.50 20.60 -11.23
N PRO A 280 -12.99 21.36 -12.22
CA PRO A 280 -11.62 21.19 -12.69
C PRO A 280 -10.62 21.36 -11.55
N LEU A 281 -9.41 20.83 -11.76
CA LEU A 281 -8.29 21.04 -10.84
C LEU A 281 -7.96 22.54 -10.72
N PRO A 282 -7.89 23.10 -9.50
CA PRO A 282 -7.77 24.55 -9.30
C PRO A 282 -6.44 25.15 -9.80
N PHE A 283 -5.37 24.34 -9.91
CA PHE A 283 -4.05 24.80 -10.34
C PHE A 283 -3.90 24.89 -11.87
N LEU A 284 -4.84 24.38 -12.65
CA LEU A 284 -4.76 24.41 -14.11
C LEU A 284 -4.61 25.86 -14.60
N LYS A 285 -3.70 26.08 -15.52
CA LYS A 285 -3.38 27.39 -16.08
C LYS A 285 -4.33 27.82 -17.21
N MET A 286 -5.10 26.86 -17.73
CA MET A 286 -6.08 27.07 -18.79
C MET A 286 -7.43 26.50 -18.39
N ASN A 287 -8.53 27.21 -18.73
CA ASN A 287 -9.86 26.63 -18.61
C ASN A 287 -10.17 25.71 -19.81
N HIS A 288 -11.27 24.97 -19.73
CA HIS A 288 -11.65 23.99 -20.78
C HIS A 288 -11.83 24.60 -22.17
N VAL A 289 -12.32 25.85 -22.25
CA VAL A 289 -12.50 26.55 -23.54
C VAL A 289 -11.16 26.87 -24.16
N GLN A 290 -10.19 27.30 -23.35
CA GLN A 290 -8.84 27.53 -23.82
C GLN A 290 -8.16 26.25 -24.26
N MET A 291 -8.21 25.19 -23.42
CA MET A 291 -7.65 23.88 -23.75
C MET A 291 -8.19 23.31 -25.06
N LYS A 292 -9.50 23.48 -25.32
CA LYS A 292 -10.15 22.98 -26.56
C LYS A 292 -9.57 23.63 -27.83
N ASN A 293 -8.99 24.80 -27.71
CA ASN A 293 -8.41 25.55 -28.84
C ASN A 293 -6.92 25.22 -29.07
N GLU A 294 -6.30 24.46 -28.15
CA GLU A 294 -4.90 24.11 -28.23
C GLU A 294 -4.67 22.85 -29.11
N PRO A 295 -3.73 22.89 -30.05
CA PRO A 295 -3.49 21.78 -30.98
C PRO A 295 -2.95 20.51 -30.30
N TYR A 296 -2.39 20.63 -29.09
CA TYR A 296 -1.88 19.53 -28.30
C TYR A 296 -2.91 18.92 -27.32
N VAL A 297 -4.19 19.36 -27.36
CA VAL A 297 -5.28 18.86 -26.54
C VAL A 297 -6.45 18.40 -27.39
N ASP A 298 -6.86 17.17 -27.27
CA ASP A 298 -8.14 16.64 -27.77
C ASP A 298 -9.16 16.68 -26.63
N PHE A 299 -9.90 17.81 -26.54
CA PHE A 299 -10.89 18.00 -25.47
C PHE A 299 -12.23 17.37 -25.84
N GLN A 300 -12.67 16.39 -25.05
CA GLN A 300 -13.91 15.64 -25.25
C GLN A 300 -14.87 15.86 -24.07
N GLY A 301 -16.02 16.43 -24.32
CA GLY A 301 -17.06 16.75 -23.35
C GLY A 301 -17.56 18.17 -23.45
N ILE A 302 -18.34 18.62 -22.45
CA ILE A 302 -18.89 19.97 -22.39
C ILE A 302 -17.87 20.88 -21.67
N PRO A 303 -17.27 21.86 -22.37
CA PRO A 303 -16.27 22.72 -21.74
C PRO A 303 -16.90 23.69 -20.75
N GLN A 304 -16.20 23.98 -19.66
CA GLN A 304 -16.52 25.04 -18.69
C GLN A 304 -15.60 26.23 -18.91
N SER A 305 -16.17 27.42 -18.88
CA SER A 305 -15.42 28.68 -19.05
C SER A 305 -14.87 29.27 -17.74
N ILE A 306 -15.14 28.62 -16.61
CA ILE A 306 -14.87 29.14 -15.28
C ILE A 306 -13.44 28.82 -14.89
N PHE A 307 -12.65 29.88 -14.56
CA PHE A 307 -11.50 29.75 -13.66
C PHE A 307 -12.00 29.76 -12.22
N TYR A 308 -11.59 28.83 -11.41
CA TYR A 308 -11.82 28.94 -9.97
C TYR A 308 -10.97 30.09 -9.42
N SER A 309 -11.61 31.26 -9.19
CA SER A 309 -10.99 32.33 -8.42
C SER A 309 -10.95 31.95 -6.92
N ARG A 310 -9.98 32.55 -6.21
CA ARG A 310 -9.70 32.31 -4.77
C ARG A 310 -10.86 32.51 -3.79
N ASP A 311 -12.01 33.06 -4.25
CA ASP A 311 -13.04 33.65 -3.38
C ASP A 311 -14.30 32.79 -3.19
N SER A 312 -14.42 31.63 -3.80
CA SER A 312 -15.53 30.74 -3.45
C SER A 312 -15.17 29.93 -2.20
N GLY A 313 -15.32 30.54 -1.05
CA GLY A 313 -15.31 29.89 0.26
C GLY A 313 -16.54 29.00 0.46
N ASP A 314 -16.88 28.17 -0.50
CA ASP A 314 -17.81 27.08 -0.33
C ASP A 314 -17.09 26.00 0.49
N ALA A 315 -17.24 26.08 1.79
CA ALA A 315 -17.06 24.92 2.66
C ALA A 315 -18.00 23.85 2.10
N ASP A 316 -17.42 22.89 1.38
CA ASP A 316 -18.15 21.77 0.80
C ASP A 316 -18.72 20.94 1.95
N ASP A 317 -20.00 21.22 2.30
CA ASP A 317 -20.78 20.51 3.31
C ASP A 317 -21.02 19.03 2.93
N SER A 318 -20.47 18.57 1.79
CA SER A 318 -20.67 17.24 1.23
C SER A 318 -19.62 16.19 1.66
N ASN A 319 -18.80 16.48 2.68
CA ASN A 319 -17.92 15.44 3.24
C ASN A 319 -18.78 14.40 3.97
N PRO A 320 -18.95 13.17 3.44
CA PRO A 320 -19.82 12.16 4.07
C PRO A 320 -19.29 11.69 5.44
N ASN A 321 -18.08 12.08 5.80
CA ASN A 321 -17.40 11.68 7.02
C ASN A 321 -17.35 12.82 8.05
N ILE A 322 -18.44 13.58 8.22
CA ILE A 322 -18.57 14.57 9.27
C ILE A 322 -19.58 14.07 10.31
N ARG A 323 -19.23 14.08 11.58
CA ARG A 323 -20.17 13.83 12.70
C ARG A 323 -20.22 15.04 13.64
N MET A 324 -21.36 15.15 14.34
CA MET A 324 -21.56 16.20 15.36
C MET A 324 -21.04 15.69 16.70
N ARG A 325 -20.14 16.46 17.32
CA ARG A 325 -19.72 16.26 18.73
C ARG A 325 -19.78 17.61 19.44
N ASN A 326 -20.50 17.69 20.56
CA ASN A 326 -20.68 18.91 21.36
C ASN A 326 -21.10 20.14 20.54
N GLY A 327 -22.00 19.96 19.56
CA GLY A 327 -22.48 21.05 18.68
C GLY A 327 -21.49 21.47 17.56
N ARG A 328 -20.33 20.81 17.41
CA ARG A 328 -19.35 21.05 16.34
C ARG A 328 -19.38 19.94 15.30
N LYS A 329 -19.22 20.30 14.03
CA LYS A 329 -19.01 19.35 12.92
C LYS A 329 -17.54 18.95 12.90
N LEU A 330 -17.23 17.69 13.15
CA LEU A 330 -15.86 17.16 13.16
C LEU A 330 -15.65 16.13 12.03
N PRO A 331 -14.49 16.14 11.37
CA PRO A 331 -14.12 15.12 10.40
C PRO A 331 -13.96 13.75 11.09
N VAL A 332 -14.40 12.71 10.42
CA VAL A 332 -14.29 11.32 10.89
C VAL A 332 -13.29 10.58 10.03
N HIS A 333 -12.26 10.04 10.65
CA HIS A 333 -11.25 9.19 10.00
C HIS A 333 -11.66 7.72 10.12
N MET A 334 -12.02 7.12 9.00
CA MET A 334 -12.24 5.68 8.90
C MET A 334 -10.89 5.00 8.72
N THR A 335 -10.53 4.08 9.60
CA THR A 335 -9.22 3.45 9.56
C THR A 335 -9.26 1.97 9.92
N THR A 336 -8.36 1.22 9.31
CA THR A 336 -8.05 -0.17 9.68
C THR A 336 -6.61 -0.24 10.20
N PRO A 337 -6.21 -1.30 10.91
CA PRO A 337 -4.82 -1.48 11.32
C PRO A 337 -3.84 -1.35 10.15
N THR A 338 -4.14 -2.00 9.03
CA THR A 338 -3.32 -1.91 7.82
C THR A 338 -3.25 -0.50 7.25
N ASP A 339 -4.35 0.26 7.25
CA ASP A 339 -4.37 1.64 6.74
C ASP A 339 -3.60 2.59 7.65
N LEU A 340 -3.61 2.35 8.97
CA LEU A 340 -2.84 3.15 9.90
C LEU A 340 -1.33 2.96 9.71
N ILE A 341 -0.89 1.73 9.46
CA ILE A 341 0.52 1.37 9.33
C ILE A 341 1.12 1.83 7.99
N LYS A 342 0.35 1.81 6.90
CA LYS A 342 0.83 2.08 5.54
C LYS A 342 1.59 3.38 5.34
N PHE A 343 1.23 4.43 6.07
CA PHE A 343 1.76 5.78 5.89
C PHE A 343 2.65 6.21 7.06
N VAL A 344 3.19 5.27 7.82
CA VAL A 344 4.10 5.58 8.91
C VAL A 344 5.44 6.07 8.35
N SER A 345 5.84 7.28 8.75
CA SER A 345 7.10 7.86 8.34
C SER A 345 8.28 7.17 9.01
N GLU A 346 9.47 7.30 8.41
CA GLU A 346 10.70 6.74 8.96
C GLU A 346 11.00 7.31 10.35
N SER A 347 10.72 8.59 10.60
CA SER A 347 10.89 9.22 11.92
C SER A 347 9.97 8.59 12.98
N VAL A 348 8.69 8.36 12.66
CA VAL A 348 7.77 7.69 13.58
C VAL A 348 8.24 6.26 13.89
N LEU A 349 8.74 5.54 12.88
CA LEU A 349 9.34 4.21 13.12
C LEU A 349 10.61 4.28 13.98
N GLU A 350 11.41 5.34 13.88
CA GLU A 350 12.58 5.56 14.75
C GLU A 350 12.18 5.72 16.21
N ASP A 351 11.08 6.43 16.47
CA ASP A 351 10.57 6.64 17.82
C ASP A 351 9.97 5.36 18.42
N ILE A 352 9.22 4.59 17.63
CA ILE A 352 8.52 3.38 18.12
C ILE A 352 9.41 2.13 18.15
N HIS A 353 10.43 2.04 17.32
CA HIS A 353 11.26 0.83 17.19
C HIS A 353 11.86 0.32 18.52
N PRO A 354 12.43 1.18 19.38
CA PRO A 354 12.92 0.72 20.67
C PRO A 354 11.85 0.12 21.57
N ILE A 355 10.61 0.66 21.48
CA ILE A 355 9.47 0.14 22.22
C ILE A 355 9.06 -1.21 21.65
N LEU A 356 8.96 -1.33 20.32
CA LEU A 356 8.59 -2.59 19.64
C LEU A 356 9.58 -3.73 19.99
N ASP A 357 10.87 -3.45 19.95
CA ASP A 357 11.89 -4.44 20.29
C ASP A 357 11.80 -4.91 21.75
N ALA A 358 11.33 -4.03 22.64
CA ALA A 358 11.22 -4.34 24.06
C ALA A 358 9.94 -5.14 24.43
N ILE A 359 8.85 -4.95 23.68
CA ILE A 359 7.55 -5.53 24.00
C ILE A 359 7.24 -6.85 23.29
N PHE A 360 8.07 -7.30 22.34
CA PHE A 360 7.90 -8.59 21.69
C PHE A 360 8.91 -9.61 22.20
N ILE A 361 8.40 -10.66 22.86
CA ILE A 361 9.20 -11.76 23.34
C ILE A 361 9.23 -12.87 22.30
N LYS A 362 10.41 -13.19 21.80
CA LYS A 362 10.62 -14.29 20.88
C LYS A 362 10.57 -15.62 21.62
N LYS A 363 9.52 -16.41 21.41
CA LYS A 363 9.36 -17.75 22.02
C LYS A 363 10.02 -18.83 21.19
N HIS A 364 9.87 -18.78 19.84
CA HIS A 364 10.54 -19.70 18.92
C HIS A 364 11.29 -18.90 17.86
N GLY A 365 12.52 -19.32 17.58
CA GLY A 365 13.35 -18.75 16.54
C GLY A 365 13.01 -19.30 15.16
N LEU A 366 13.76 -18.83 14.15
CA LEU A 366 13.68 -19.37 12.80
C LEU A 366 13.99 -20.86 12.80
N ILE A 367 13.04 -21.65 12.30
CA ILE A 367 13.22 -23.05 11.94
C ILE A 367 13.55 -23.07 10.43
N GLN A 368 13.83 -24.24 9.88
CA GLN A 368 14.01 -24.38 8.43
C GLN A 368 12.81 -23.80 7.68
N GLU A 369 13.06 -22.84 6.77
CA GLU A 369 12.02 -22.22 5.95
C GLU A 369 11.35 -23.29 5.06
N ILE A 370 10.01 -23.28 5.04
CA ILE A 370 9.22 -24.13 4.13
C ILE A 370 9.17 -23.45 2.78
N ASP A 371 9.38 -24.19 1.70
CA ASP A 371 9.28 -23.65 0.34
C ASP A 371 7.81 -23.49 -0.09
N ILE A 372 7.24 -22.33 0.27
CA ILE A 372 5.89 -21.92 -0.13
C ILE A 372 6.04 -20.82 -1.19
N PRO A 373 5.59 -21.04 -2.43
CA PRO A 373 5.74 -20.06 -3.48
C PRO A 373 4.85 -18.83 -3.24
N SER A 374 5.40 -17.64 -3.40
CA SER A 374 4.64 -16.38 -3.39
C SER A 374 4.08 -16.02 -4.75
N VAL A 375 4.72 -16.48 -5.82
CA VAL A 375 4.33 -16.21 -7.21
C VAL A 375 4.26 -17.54 -7.97
N VAL A 376 3.18 -17.75 -8.71
CA VAL A 376 2.98 -18.92 -9.56
C VAL A 376 2.82 -18.52 -11.02
N LYS A 377 3.19 -19.42 -11.95
CA LYS A 377 3.00 -19.21 -13.37
C LYS A 377 1.80 -20.03 -13.85
N THR A 378 0.83 -19.35 -14.47
CA THR A 378 -0.37 -20.00 -15.03
C THR A 378 -0.07 -20.66 -16.39
N GLN A 379 -0.94 -21.57 -16.83
CA GLN A 379 -0.83 -22.21 -18.16
C GLN A 379 -0.93 -21.19 -19.29
N ALA A 380 -1.67 -20.09 -19.07
CA ALA A 380 -1.74 -18.96 -20.00
C ALA A 380 -0.43 -18.14 -20.06
N GLY A 381 0.56 -18.45 -19.21
CA GLY A 381 1.89 -17.82 -19.21
C GLY A 381 2.01 -16.62 -18.27
N PHE A 382 0.94 -16.22 -17.56
CA PHE A 382 0.97 -15.13 -16.59
C PHE A 382 1.57 -15.57 -15.26
N HIS A 383 2.17 -14.63 -14.56
CA HIS A 383 2.58 -14.82 -13.17
C HIS A 383 1.56 -14.15 -12.25
N GLU A 384 1.16 -14.87 -11.19
CA GLU A 384 0.19 -14.39 -10.19
C GLU A 384 0.81 -14.43 -8.80
N ASP A 385 0.67 -13.35 -8.04
CA ASP A 385 0.96 -13.37 -6.61
C ASP A 385 -0.14 -14.14 -5.89
N VAL A 386 0.26 -15.18 -5.14
CA VAL A 386 -0.62 -16.08 -4.40
C VAL A 386 -0.33 -16.10 -2.90
N SER A 387 0.46 -15.16 -2.42
CA SER A 387 0.85 -15.08 -1.00
C SER A 387 -0.36 -14.94 -0.08
N ASP A 388 -1.33 -14.14 -0.49
CA ASP A 388 -2.61 -13.95 0.19
C ASP A 388 -3.44 -15.24 0.24
N LEU A 389 -3.47 -15.98 -0.86
CA LEU A 389 -4.21 -17.26 -0.95
C LEU A 389 -3.60 -18.32 -0.05
N ASN A 390 -2.28 -18.42 -0.03
CA ASN A 390 -1.57 -19.36 0.87
C ASN A 390 -1.84 -19.05 2.35
N GLY A 391 -1.82 -17.73 2.70
CA GLY A 391 -2.06 -17.27 4.06
C GLY A 391 -3.48 -17.56 4.57
N ILE A 392 -4.45 -17.70 3.67
CA ILE A 392 -5.84 -18.04 4.02
C ILE A 392 -6.07 -19.55 3.96
N ALA A 393 -5.67 -20.21 2.86
CA ALA A 393 -6.00 -21.60 2.60
C ALA A 393 -5.37 -22.57 3.60
N ILE A 394 -4.09 -22.37 3.97
CA ILE A 394 -3.38 -23.28 4.88
C ILE A 394 -4.00 -23.28 6.29
N PRO A 395 -4.17 -22.13 6.97
CA PRO A 395 -4.84 -22.11 8.27
C PRO A 395 -6.28 -22.62 8.22
N MET A 396 -7.07 -22.20 7.23
CA MET A 396 -8.48 -22.63 7.13
C MET A 396 -8.60 -24.14 6.98
N MET A 397 -7.81 -24.75 6.09
CA MET A 397 -7.80 -26.20 5.95
C MET A 397 -7.40 -26.90 7.26
N TYR A 398 -6.43 -26.36 7.99
CA TYR A 398 -6.01 -26.91 9.28
C TYR A 398 -7.15 -26.85 10.31
N PHE A 399 -7.78 -25.69 10.49
CA PHE A 399 -8.83 -25.49 11.50
C PHE A 399 -10.10 -26.31 11.19
N GLU A 400 -10.52 -26.37 9.92
CA GLU A 400 -11.69 -27.16 9.57
C GLU A 400 -11.45 -28.67 9.72
N LYS A 401 -10.20 -29.13 9.52
CA LYS A 401 -9.84 -30.53 9.86
C LYS A 401 -9.86 -30.77 11.36
N LEU A 402 -9.43 -29.83 12.18
CA LEU A 402 -9.57 -29.90 13.64
C LEU A 402 -11.04 -30.00 14.06
N LEU A 403 -11.90 -29.15 13.50
CA LEU A 403 -13.35 -29.16 13.77
C LEU A 403 -14.01 -30.50 13.39
N GLY A 404 -13.60 -31.10 12.26
CA GLY A 404 -14.11 -32.39 11.81
C GLY A 404 -13.64 -33.61 12.65
N MET A 405 -12.63 -33.43 13.49
CA MET A 405 -12.07 -34.45 14.35
C MET A 405 -12.73 -34.55 15.74
N GLN A 406 -13.72 -33.72 16.04
CA GLN A 406 -14.38 -33.69 17.37
C GLN A 406 -14.92 -35.02 17.85
N ASP A 407 -15.21 -35.96 16.95
CA ASP A 407 -15.75 -37.30 17.30
C ASP A 407 -14.71 -38.41 17.47
N SER A 408 -13.39 -38.18 17.28
CA SER A 408 -12.38 -39.25 17.24
C SER A 408 -11.06 -38.94 17.95
N PHE A 409 -11.07 -38.21 19.04
CA PHE A 409 -9.89 -37.62 19.71
C PHE A 409 -9.04 -38.58 20.61
N GLU A 410 -8.93 -39.85 20.36
CA GLU A 410 -8.05 -40.72 21.14
C GLU A 410 -6.60 -40.82 20.63
N THR A 411 -6.23 -40.27 19.48
CA THR A 411 -4.87 -40.39 18.93
C THR A 411 -4.18 -39.06 18.73
N LEU A 412 -3.06 -38.89 19.43
CA LEU A 412 -2.18 -37.71 19.52
C LEU A 412 -1.38 -37.37 18.23
N SER A 413 -1.85 -37.71 17.05
CA SER A 413 -1.16 -37.43 15.77
C SER A 413 -1.69 -36.19 15.10
N PRO A 414 -0.83 -35.41 14.42
CA PRO A 414 -1.30 -34.29 13.59
C PRO A 414 -2.37 -34.75 12.60
N PRO A 415 -3.35 -33.90 12.24
CA PRO A 415 -4.39 -34.28 11.31
C PRO A 415 -3.78 -34.81 10.00
N THR A 416 -4.09 -36.05 9.67
CA THR A 416 -3.63 -36.66 8.42
C THR A 416 -4.47 -36.12 7.25
N MET A 417 -3.84 -35.93 6.09
CA MET A 417 -4.49 -35.36 4.91
C MET A 417 -5.63 -36.21 4.31
N ASN A 418 -5.76 -37.46 4.76
CA ASN A 418 -6.71 -38.44 4.19
C ASN A 418 -8.10 -38.44 4.85
N LEU A 419 -8.39 -37.49 5.75
CA LEU A 419 -9.71 -37.41 6.37
C LEU A 419 -10.68 -36.67 5.42
N THR A 420 -11.66 -37.40 4.92
CA THR A 420 -12.83 -36.85 4.27
C THR A 420 -13.64 -36.06 5.30
N ASN A 421 -13.64 -34.77 5.20
CA ASN A 421 -14.46 -33.92 6.05
C ASN A 421 -15.72 -33.56 5.26
N GLU A 422 -16.88 -34.07 5.69
CA GLU A 422 -18.16 -33.74 5.04
C GLU A 422 -18.48 -32.24 5.06
N ASN A 423 -17.81 -31.50 5.92
CA ASN A 423 -18.02 -30.07 6.16
C ASN A 423 -16.87 -29.17 5.62
N GLY A 424 -15.90 -29.72 4.88
CA GLY A 424 -14.73 -28.96 4.43
C GLY A 424 -15.09 -27.73 3.58
N GLY A 425 -14.51 -26.58 3.90
CA GLY A 425 -14.74 -25.31 3.25
C GLY A 425 -15.95 -24.50 3.75
N GLN A 426 -16.67 -24.98 4.75
CA GLN A 426 -17.92 -24.35 5.21
C GLN A 426 -17.72 -22.92 5.70
N VAL A 427 -16.64 -22.64 6.45
CA VAL A 427 -16.39 -21.30 7.02
C VAL A 427 -16.22 -20.28 5.90
N LEU A 428 -15.34 -20.54 4.93
CA LEU A 428 -15.11 -19.65 3.80
C LEU A 428 -16.37 -19.52 2.91
N HIS A 429 -17.08 -20.61 2.65
CA HIS A 429 -18.33 -20.57 1.88
C HIS A 429 -19.39 -19.70 2.57
N HIS A 430 -19.55 -19.82 3.89
CA HIS A 430 -20.49 -19.01 4.65
C HIS A 430 -20.13 -17.50 4.57
N ILE A 431 -18.86 -17.17 4.74
CA ILE A 431 -18.38 -15.78 4.63
C ILE A 431 -18.59 -15.25 3.21
N ILE A 432 -18.31 -16.04 2.17
CA ILE A 432 -18.56 -15.66 0.77
C ILE A 432 -20.06 -15.37 0.56
N GLN A 433 -20.95 -16.24 1.03
CA GLN A 433 -22.40 -16.06 0.88
C GLN A 433 -22.91 -14.81 1.59
N ASN A 434 -22.43 -14.54 2.81
CA ASN A 434 -22.82 -13.36 3.56
C ASN A 434 -22.36 -12.05 2.88
N ASN A 435 -21.17 -12.05 2.28
CA ASN A 435 -20.66 -10.88 1.57
C ASN A 435 -21.31 -10.67 0.19
N MET A 436 -21.98 -11.69 -0.37
CA MET A 436 -22.69 -11.58 -1.64
C MET A 436 -23.91 -10.67 -1.58
N SER A 437 -24.50 -10.47 -0.40
CA SER A 437 -25.62 -9.52 -0.20
C SER A 437 -25.24 -8.07 -0.58
N ASP A 438 -23.96 -7.72 -0.46
CA ASP A 438 -23.45 -6.39 -0.73
C ASP A 438 -22.98 -6.19 -2.18
N VAL A 439 -23.00 -7.26 -3.01
CA VAL A 439 -22.59 -7.23 -4.41
C VAL A 439 -23.74 -6.74 -5.29
N LYS A 440 -23.46 -5.80 -6.20
CA LYS A 440 -24.50 -5.25 -7.10
C LYS A 440 -24.97 -6.27 -8.14
N GLU A 441 -26.24 -6.19 -8.48
CA GLU A 441 -26.94 -7.15 -9.36
C GLU A 441 -26.24 -7.45 -10.71
N ARG A 442 -25.49 -6.49 -11.28
CA ARG A 442 -24.73 -6.69 -12.52
C ARG A 442 -23.47 -7.55 -12.34
N GLU A 443 -22.84 -7.46 -11.18
CA GLU A 443 -21.62 -8.21 -10.83
C GLU A 443 -22.00 -9.63 -10.32
N HIS A 444 -23.26 -9.81 -9.92
CA HIS A 444 -23.82 -11.07 -9.44
C HIS A 444 -23.67 -12.23 -10.42
N THR A 445 -23.87 -12.00 -11.73
CA THR A 445 -23.91 -13.09 -12.70
C THR A 445 -22.54 -13.76 -12.86
N PHE A 446 -21.47 -12.97 -12.96
CA PHE A 446 -20.10 -13.48 -13.09
C PHE A 446 -19.66 -14.22 -11.82
N LEU A 447 -19.79 -13.60 -10.65
CA LEU A 447 -19.42 -14.20 -9.38
C LEU A 447 -20.29 -15.41 -9.03
N LYS A 448 -21.60 -15.35 -9.28
CA LYS A 448 -22.55 -16.44 -9.02
C LYS A 448 -22.11 -17.73 -9.71
N LYS A 449 -21.74 -17.63 -10.99
CA LYS A 449 -21.23 -18.78 -11.74
C LYS A 449 -19.98 -19.37 -11.07
N HIS A 450 -19.00 -18.54 -10.68
CA HIS A 450 -17.80 -19.00 -10.02
C HIS A 450 -18.06 -19.64 -8.65
N ILE A 451 -19.02 -19.10 -7.89
CA ILE A 451 -19.41 -19.61 -6.58
C ILE A 451 -20.15 -20.96 -6.71
N GLU A 452 -21.00 -21.10 -7.72
CA GLU A 452 -21.70 -22.37 -8.00
C GLU A 452 -20.75 -23.50 -8.41
N GLU A 453 -19.61 -23.15 -9.02
CA GLU A 453 -18.57 -24.10 -9.45
C GLU A 453 -17.54 -24.42 -8.35
N LEU A 454 -17.63 -23.80 -7.15
CA LEU A 454 -16.72 -24.08 -6.04
C LEU A 454 -16.89 -25.52 -5.51
N PRO A 455 -15.77 -26.18 -5.13
CA PRO A 455 -15.83 -27.50 -4.55
C PRO A 455 -16.60 -27.50 -3.23
N ARG A 456 -17.51 -28.47 -3.06
CA ARG A 456 -18.28 -28.71 -1.84
C ARG A 456 -18.49 -30.20 -1.65
N PRO A 457 -17.92 -30.83 -0.60
CA PRO A 457 -17.00 -30.27 0.39
C PRO A 457 -15.59 -30.00 -0.17
N CYS A 458 -14.78 -29.21 0.55
CA CYS A 458 -13.35 -29.05 0.26
C CYS A 458 -12.57 -30.19 0.93
N ASN A 459 -11.83 -30.95 0.14
CA ASN A 459 -11.08 -32.11 0.64
C ASN A 459 -9.56 -31.90 0.54
N THR A 460 -9.11 -31.13 -0.44
CA THR A 460 -7.70 -30.93 -0.76
C THR A 460 -7.28 -29.46 -0.57
N ILE A 461 -5.98 -29.23 -0.42
CA ILE A 461 -5.45 -27.86 -0.36
C ILE A 461 -5.80 -27.08 -1.64
N SER A 462 -5.88 -27.76 -2.79
CA SER A 462 -6.33 -27.14 -4.04
C SER A 462 -7.74 -26.59 -3.96
N ASP A 463 -8.65 -27.29 -3.28
CA ASP A 463 -10.02 -26.82 -3.05
C ASP A 463 -10.03 -25.56 -2.18
N TYR A 464 -9.26 -25.58 -1.07
CA TYR A 464 -9.15 -24.43 -0.17
C TYR A 464 -8.50 -23.22 -0.86
N LEU A 465 -7.48 -23.41 -1.68
CA LEU A 465 -6.88 -22.33 -2.48
C LEU A 465 -7.87 -21.71 -3.45
N ARG A 466 -8.69 -22.54 -4.12
CA ARG A 466 -9.72 -22.06 -5.04
C ARG A 466 -10.82 -21.27 -4.31
N VAL A 467 -11.29 -21.79 -3.18
CA VAL A 467 -12.30 -21.10 -2.35
C VAL A 467 -11.70 -19.80 -1.76
N SER A 468 -10.45 -19.81 -1.30
CA SER A 468 -9.75 -18.62 -0.80
C SER A 468 -9.63 -17.53 -1.86
N ASN A 469 -9.34 -17.90 -3.13
CA ASN A 469 -9.29 -16.93 -4.22
C ASN A 469 -10.65 -16.27 -4.46
N THR A 470 -11.73 -17.05 -4.43
CA THR A 470 -13.10 -16.52 -4.54
C THR A 470 -13.46 -15.63 -3.34
N TYR A 471 -13.06 -16.04 -2.12
CA TYR A 471 -13.23 -15.23 -0.92
C TYR A 471 -12.53 -13.86 -1.04
N VAL A 472 -11.26 -13.84 -1.47
CA VAL A 472 -10.52 -12.59 -1.69
C VAL A 472 -11.19 -11.74 -2.77
N ALA A 473 -11.64 -12.36 -3.87
CA ALA A 473 -12.32 -11.65 -4.95
C ALA A 473 -13.62 -10.98 -4.49
N VAL A 474 -14.43 -11.67 -3.71
CA VAL A 474 -15.69 -11.14 -3.16
C VAL A 474 -15.43 -10.05 -2.13
N LYS A 475 -14.48 -10.27 -1.20
CA LYS A 475 -14.11 -9.33 -0.15
C LYS A 475 -13.52 -8.04 -0.70
N GLU A 476 -12.56 -8.15 -1.61
CA GLU A 476 -11.88 -7.00 -2.21
C GLU A 476 -12.63 -6.46 -3.44
N LYS A 477 -13.66 -7.16 -3.93
CA LYS A 477 -14.43 -6.83 -5.14
C LYS A 477 -13.55 -6.70 -6.39
N LEU A 478 -12.53 -7.56 -6.51
CA LEU A 478 -11.55 -7.61 -7.59
C LEU A 478 -11.56 -9.02 -8.22
N TYR A 479 -11.81 -9.12 -9.51
CA TYR A 479 -12.11 -10.41 -10.15
C TYR A 479 -10.98 -10.98 -11.01
N PHE A 480 -9.90 -10.25 -11.19
CA PHE A 480 -8.83 -10.66 -12.12
C PHE A 480 -8.22 -12.03 -11.76
N LYS A 481 -7.91 -12.30 -10.49
CA LYS A 481 -7.28 -13.56 -10.07
C LYS A 481 -8.17 -14.78 -10.33
N ILE A 482 -9.47 -14.69 -10.02
CA ILE A 482 -10.39 -15.82 -10.27
C ILE A 482 -10.61 -16.14 -11.75
N ASN A 483 -10.36 -15.17 -12.63
CA ASN A 483 -10.41 -15.38 -14.07
C ASN A 483 -9.08 -15.88 -14.66
N GLN A 484 -7.94 -15.44 -14.09
CA GLN A 484 -6.60 -15.73 -14.61
C GLN A 484 -6.03 -17.06 -14.14
N ILE A 485 -6.41 -17.54 -12.94
CA ILE A 485 -6.04 -18.87 -12.42
C ILE A 485 -7.21 -19.84 -12.70
N LYS A 486 -6.97 -20.81 -13.57
CA LYS A 486 -8.02 -21.78 -13.92
C LYS A 486 -8.22 -22.85 -12.82
N PRO A 487 -9.40 -23.50 -12.75
CA PRO A 487 -9.73 -24.45 -11.69
C PRO A 487 -8.75 -25.59 -11.49
N ASP A 488 -8.06 -26.03 -12.52
CA ASP A 488 -7.07 -27.11 -12.49
C ASP A 488 -5.63 -26.65 -12.17
N GLU A 489 -5.40 -25.35 -12.00
CA GLU A 489 -4.09 -24.77 -11.75
C GLU A 489 -3.73 -24.60 -10.26
N TYR A 490 -4.68 -24.78 -9.33
CA TYR A 490 -4.47 -24.63 -7.88
C TYR A 490 -3.70 -25.79 -7.26
N ARG A 491 -2.49 -26.08 -7.78
CA ARG A 491 -1.68 -27.25 -7.40
C ARG A 491 -0.24 -26.92 -7.00
N TRP A 492 0.01 -25.67 -6.64
CA TRP A 492 1.37 -25.19 -6.34
C TRP A 492 1.85 -25.51 -4.92
N LEU A 493 1.00 -26.04 -4.03
CA LEU A 493 1.36 -26.53 -2.70
C LEU A 493 1.37 -28.06 -2.69
N PRO A 494 2.56 -28.69 -2.64
CA PRO A 494 2.67 -30.14 -2.46
C PRO A 494 2.14 -30.60 -1.10
N GLU A 495 1.70 -31.85 -1.01
CA GLU A 495 1.12 -32.41 0.22
C GLU A 495 2.09 -32.44 1.40
N ASP A 496 3.36 -32.72 1.16
CA ASP A 496 4.42 -32.75 2.19
C ASP A 496 4.68 -31.34 2.75
N VAL A 497 4.61 -30.31 1.92
CA VAL A 497 4.68 -28.89 2.33
C VAL A 497 3.50 -28.55 3.24
N VAL A 498 2.27 -28.89 2.83
CA VAL A 498 1.05 -28.65 3.63
C VAL A 498 1.10 -29.42 4.94
N HIS A 499 1.55 -30.70 4.91
CA HIS A 499 1.73 -31.49 6.13
C HIS A 499 2.70 -30.82 7.10
N THR A 500 3.83 -30.32 6.62
CA THR A 500 4.81 -29.61 7.46
C THR A 500 4.20 -28.36 8.09
N CYS A 501 3.40 -27.60 7.33
CA CYS A 501 2.65 -26.45 7.88
C CYS A 501 1.68 -26.90 8.98
N PHE A 502 0.97 -28.00 8.77
CA PHE A 502 0.03 -28.55 9.76
C PHE A 502 0.72 -29.02 11.04
N VAL A 503 1.86 -29.68 10.94
CA VAL A 503 2.66 -30.06 12.11
C VAL A 503 3.04 -28.81 12.93
N ARG A 504 3.47 -27.74 12.29
CA ARG A 504 3.81 -26.48 12.97
C ARG A 504 2.60 -25.86 13.67
N LEU A 505 1.48 -25.75 12.96
CA LEU A 505 0.23 -25.22 13.53
C LEU A 505 -0.26 -26.09 14.69
N HIS A 506 -0.25 -27.41 14.50
CA HIS A 506 -0.70 -28.37 15.52
C HIS A 506 0.13 -28.30 16.80
N THR A 507 1.46 -28.21 16.69
CA THR A 507 2.36 -28.10 17.83
C THR A 507 2.07 -26.87 18.69
N LEU A 508 1.61 -25.77 18.08
CA LEU A 508 1.38 -24.51 18.79
C LEU A 508 -0.06 -24.31 19.22
N LEU A 509 -1.02 -24.72 18.38
CA LEU A 509 -2.42 -24.32 18.55
C LEU A 509 -3.29 -25.42 19.17
N ARG A 510 -2.80 -26.67 19.18
CA ARG A 510 -3.59 -27.79 19.68
C ARG A 510 -4.11 -27.60 21.09
N ASP A 511 -3.20 -27.33 22.02
CA ASP A 511 -3.54 -27.24 23.44
C ASP A 511 -4.34 -25.99 23.80
N GLU A 512 -4.24 -24.95 22.96
CA GLU A 512 -4.98 -23.70 23.11
C GLU A 512 -6.36 -23.72 22.45
N CYS A 513 -6.50 -24.45 21.33
CA CYS A 513 -7.74 -24.51 20.57
C CYS A 513 -8.65 -25.66 20.97
N LEU A 514 -8.15 -26.62 21.76
CA LEU A 514 -8.90 -27.82 22.17
C LEU A 514 -9.05 -27.84 23.69
N GLN A 515 -10.24 -27.51 24.16
CA GLN A 515 -10.63 -27.68 25.56
C GLN A 515 -11.63 -28.82 25.65
N ASP A 516 -11.34 -29.78 26.50
CA ASP A 516 -12.17 -30.99 26.72
C ASP A 516 -12.54 -31.74 25.41
N GLY A 517 -11.64 -31.72 24.43
CA GLY A 517 -11.87 -32.33 23.13
C GLY A 517 -12.73 -31.55 22.17
N CYS A 518 -13.17 -30.34 22.56
CA CYS A 518 -13.94 -29.43 21.70
C CYS A 518 -13.07 -28.25 21.23
N PHE A 519 -13.23 -27.86 19.97
CA PHE A 519 -12.59 -26.64 19.45
C PHE A 519 -13.21 -25.41 20.14
N SER A 520 -12.37 -24.66 20.85
CA SER A 520 -12.70 -23.40 21.49
C SER A 520 -11.94 -22.29 20.76
N GLY A 521 -12.61 -21.60 19.84
CA GLY A 521 -12.01 -20.49 19.11
C GLY A 521 -12.92 -19.93 18.02
N GLU A 522 -12.70 -18.65 17.65
CA GLU A 522 -13.39 -17.97 16.57
C GLU A 522 -12.39 -17.55 15.49
N LEU A 523 -12.66 -17.97 14.27
CA LEU A 523 -11.87 -17.62 13.09
C LEU A 523 -12.36 -16.33 12.46
N GLU A 524 -11.44 -15.52 11.95
CA GLU A 524 -11.77 -14.29 11.24
C GLU A 524 -12.68 -13.35 12.07
N GLN A 525 -12.46 -13.30 13.40
CA GLN A 525 -13.30 -12.53 14.31
C GLN A 525 -13.13 -11.03 14.10
N THR A 526 -14.25 -10.33 13.95
CA THR A 526 -14.27 -8.86 13.94
C THR A 526 -14.30 -8.36 15.39
N ILE A 527 -13.24 -7.70 15.84
CA ILE A 527 -13.11 -7.17 17.20
C ILE A 527 -13.73 -5.77 17.37
N ILE A 528 -13.84 -5.01 16.27
CA ILE A 528 -14.52 -3.72 16.25
C ILE A 528 -15.07 -3.43 14.83
N ARG A 529 -16.29 -2.83 14.79
CA ARG A 529 -16.94 -2.37 13.55
C ARG A 529 -17.19 -0.86 13.63
N GLN A 530 -17.33 -0.22 12.48
CA GLN A 530 -17.63 1.22 12.39
C GLN A 530 -18.89 1.64 13.15
N GLY A 531 -19.85 0.73 13.35
CA GLY A 531 -21.10 0.96 14.06
C GLY A 531 -21.05 0.74 15.57
N ASP A 532 -19.92 0.35 16.15
CA ASP A 532 -19.77 0.10 17.59
C ASP A 532 -19.58 1.43 18.33
N ASP A 533 -20.63 2.27 18.34
CA ASP A 533 -20.58 3.65 18.81
C ASP A 533 -20.12 3.78 20.28
N ALA A 534 -20.45 2.83 21.15
CA ALA A 534 -20.02 2.85 22.55
C ALA A 534 -18.49 2.72 22.70
N VAL A 535 -17.88 1.81 21.94
CA VAL A 535 -16.42 1.60 21.94
C VAL A 535 -15.72 2.81 21.32
N HIS A 536 -16.25 3.29 20.20
CA HIS A 536 -15.69 4.47 19.55
C HIS A 536 -15.80 5.73 20.41
N GLN A 537 -16.81 5.83 21.27
CA GLN A 537 -16.90 6.93 22.25
C GLN A 537 -15.74 6.86 23.25
N LYS A 538 -15.39 5.67 23.77
CA LYS A 538 -14.22 5.49 24.65
C LYS A 538 -12.92 5.89 23.95
N ILE A 539 -12.78 5.49 22.67
CA ILE A 539 -11.62 5.86 21.83
C ILE A 539 -11.56 7.38 21.63
N ASP A 540 -12.68 8.00 21.28
CA ASP A 540 -12.76 9.45 21.09
C ASP A 540 -12.47 10.22 22.40
N ASP A 541 -12.91 9.70 23.54
CA ASP A 541 -12.65 10.31 24.86
C ASP A 541 -11.17 10.19 25.24
N PHE A 542 -10.51 9.07 24.93
CA PHE A 542 -9.07 8.92 25.09
C PHE A 542 -8.27 9.85 24.16
N LEU A 543 -8.72 10.01 22.91
CA LEU A 543 -7.99 10.77 21.91
C LEU A 543 -8.28 12.27 21.91
N CYS A 544 -9.30 12.75 22.64
CA CYS A 544 -9.74 14.15 22.60
C CYS A 544 -8.68 15.16 23.04
N ASP A 545 -7.79 14.78 23.97
CA ASP A 545 -6.69 15.64 24.43
C ASP A 545 -5.58 15.78 23.39
N PHE A 546 -5.49 14.84 22.47
CA PHE A 546 -4.46 14.79 21.43
C PHE A 546 -4.96 15.22 20.06
N PHE A 547 -6.26 15.00 19.78
CA PHE A 547 -6.95 15.29 18.53
C PHE A 547 -8.32 15.91 18.81
N PRO A 548 -8.37 17.17 19.30
CA PRO A 548 -9.62 17.79 19.77
C PRO A 548 -10.65 18.03 18.66
N ASP A 549 -10.19 18.17 17.43
CA ASP A 549 -11.02 18.50 16.27
C ASP A 549 -11.20 17.33 15.29
N GLU A 550 -10.91 16.10 15.71
CA GLU A 550 -10.99 14.91 14.86
C GLU A 550 -11.67 13.74 15.59
N LEU A 551 -12.29 12.83 14.82
CA LEU A 551 -12.90 11.60 15.32
C LEU A 551 -12.36 10.40 14.55
N PHE A 552 -12.24 9.24 15.23
CA PHE A 552 -11.70 8.03 14.64
C PHE A 552 -12.70 6.87 14.70
N ARG A 553 -12.81 6.13 13.60
CA ARG A 553 -13.63 4.92 13.51
C ARG A 553 -12.78 3.77 13.00
N PHE A 554 -12.55 2.82 13.87
CA PHE A 554 -11.75 1.64 13.56
C PHE A 554 -12.63 0.49 13.06
N THR A 555 -12.05 -0.31 12.20
CA THR A 555 -12.55 -1.64 11.85
C THR A 555 -11.37 -2.58 11.89
N ALA A 556 -11.45 -3.62 12.70
CA ALA A 556 -10.37 -4.58 12.87
C ALA A 556 -10.91 -6.01 12.97
N ARG A 557 -10.20 -6.93 12.32
CA ARG A 557 -10.49 -8.35 12.32
C ARG A 557 -9.18 -9.10 12.50
N VAL A 558 -9.21 -10.15 13.31
CA VAL A 558 -8.08 -11.00 13.65
C VAL A 558 -8.27 -12.41 13.09
N ASP A 559 -7.18 -13.12 12.83
CA ASP A 559 -7.23 -14.42 12.19
C ASP A 559 -7.86 -15.51 13.08
N LEU A 560 -7.48 -15.52 14.37
CA LEU A 560 -8.01 -16.48 15.34
C LEU A 560 -8.06 -15.86 16.75
N THR A 561 -9.17 -16.07 17.44
CA THR A 561 -9.29 -15.84 18.89
C THR A 561 -9.62 -17.14 19.60
N THR A 562 -8.96 -17.37 20.73
CA THR A 562 -9.32 -18.42 21.70
C THR A 562 -9.69 -17.74 23.02
N ASP A 563 -10.08 -18.50 24.03
CA ASP A 563 -10.42 -17.95 25.35
C ASP A 563 -9.24 -17.20 26.01
N PHE A 564 -8.01 -17.56 25.64
CA PHE A 564 -6.79 -17.02 26.26
C PHE A 564 -5.93 -16.16 25.33
N CYS A 565 -6.08 -16.31 24.01
CA CYS A 565 -5.16 -15.72 23.04
C CYS A 565 -5.86 -15.11 21.85
N VAL A 566 -5.20 -14.09 21.27
CA VAL A 566 -5.46 -13.57 19.94
C VAL A 566 -4.25 -13.86 19.07
N TRP A 567 -4.47 -14.51 17.95
CA TRP A 567 -3.42 -14.92 17.02
C TRP A 567 -3.50 -14.19 15.71
N GLU A 568 -2.35 -13.73 15.26
CA GLU A 568 -2.11 -13.30 13.89
C GLU A 568 -1.20 -14.31 13.19
N LEU A 569 -1.68 -14.89 12.11
CA LEU A 569 -0.99 -15.92 11.36
C LEU A 569 -0.39 -15.34 10.08
N LYS A 570 0.89 -15.58 9.86
CA LYS A 570 1.59 -15.12 8.66
C LYS A 570 2.18 -16.28 7.89
N CYS A 571 2.26 -16.12 6.57
CA CYS A 571 2.90 -17.09 5.66
C CYS A 571 3.91 -16.34 4.77
N THR A 572 4.86 -15.67 5.39
CA THR A 572 5.83 -14.76 4.73
C THR A 572 7.26 -15.20 5.01
N SER A 573 8.23 -14.71 4.23
CA SER A 573 9.65 -15.02 4.45
C SER A 573 10.20 -14.41 5.75
N THR A 574 9.61 -13.30 6.23
CA THR A 574 10.03 -12.63 7.48
C THR A 574 8.86 -11.94 8.15
N ILE A 575 8.86 -11.88 9.49
CA ILE A 575 7.98 -10.99 10.25
C ILE A 575 8.57 -9.57 10.16
N THR A 576 7.77 -8.61 9.71
CA THR A 576 8.18 -7.21 9.57
C THR A 576 7.61 -6.35 10.70
N ASN A 577 8.14 -5.14 10.88
CA ASN A 577 7.59 -4.18 11.85
C ASN A 577 6.11 -3.87 11.58
N GLU A 578 5.69 -3.90 10.32
CA GLU A 578 4.28 -3.70 9.95
C GLU A 578 3.39 -4.80 10.53
N HIS A 579 3.86 -6.05 10.52
CA HIS A 579 3.16 -7.18 11.13
C HIS A 579 3.09 -7.04 12.66
N LEU A 580 4.18 -6.58 13.30
CA LEU A 580 4.21 -6.34 14.75
C LEU A 580 3.25 -5.22 15.14
N LEU A 581 3.25 -4.12 14.41
CA LEU A 581 2.34 -2.99 14.63
C LEU A 581 0.88 -3.39 14.47
N GLN A 582 0.57 -4.30 13.56
CA GLN A 582 -0.78 -4.84 13.40
C GLN A 582 -1.26 -5.51 14.69
N VAL A 583 -0.42 -6.33 15.31
CA VAL A 583 -0.73 -7.00 16.59
C VAL A 583 -0.86 -5.99 17.73
N VAL A 584 -0.01 -4.96 17.77
CA VAL A 584 -0.10 -3.87 18.77
C VAL A 584 -1.43 -3.13 18.65
N ILE A 585 -1.87 -2.81 17.43
CA ILE A 585 -3.14 -2.13 17.20
C ILE A 585 -4.31 -3.02 17.63
N TYR A 586 -4.26 -4.33 17.35
CA TYR A 586 -5.28 -5.27 17.84
C TYR A 586 -5.34 -5.31 19.37
N ALA A 587 -4.20 -5.39 20.04
CA ALA A 587 -4.14 -5.39 21.49
C ALA A 587 -4.67 -4.09 22.11
N TRP A 588 -4.35 -2.95 21.50
CA TRP A 588 -4.88 -1.66 21.93
C TRP A 588 -6.40 -1.56 21.76
N ILE A 589 -6.93 -1.94 20.58
CA ILE A 589 -8.38 -1.95 20.32
C ILE A 589 -9.07 -2.91 21.29
N TRP A 590 -8.52 -4.10 21.49
CA TRP A 590 -9.08 -5.08 22.44
C TRP A 590 -9.29 -4.50 23.82
N ARG A 591 -8.30 -3.76 24.34
CA ARG A 591 -8.40 -3.10 25.65
C ARG A 591 -9.47 -2.01 25.69
N MET A 592 -9.80 -1.38 24.57
CA MET A 592 -10.89 -0.41 24.48
C MET A 592 -12.27 -1.09 24.45
N VAL A 593 -12.33 -2.30 23.86
CA VAL A 593 -13.58 -3.08 23.74
C VAL A 593 -13.98 -3.72 25.07
N VAL A 594 -13.01 -4.24 25.82
CA VAL A 594 -13.27 -4.95 27.07
C VAL A 594 -13.67 -3.96 28.17
N GLU A 595 -14.82 -4.18 28.81
CA GLU A 595 -15.39 -3.26 29.82
C GLU A 595 -14.70 -3.34 31.18
N ASP A 596 -14.15 -4.50 31.51
CA ASP A 596 -13.59 -4.78 32.84
C ASP A 596 -12.20 -5.43 32.71
N ILE A 597 -11.17 -4.59 32.78
CA ILE A 597 -9.76 -5.03 32.68
C ILE A 597 -9.28 -5.69 34.00
N GLU A 598 -10.01 -5.48 35.11
CA GLU A 598 -9.64 -6.04 36.40
C GLU A 598 -9.92 -7.55 36.51
N HIS A 599 -10.80 -8.10 35.67
CA HIS A 599 -10.99 -9.54 35.57
C HIS A 599 -9.95 -10.20 34.68
N LEU A 600 -9.09 -11.03 35.27
CA LEU A 600 -8.03 -11.79 34.59
C LEU A 600 -8.56 -12.64 33.41
N GLU A 601 -9.83 -13.03 33.42
CA GLU A 601 -10.51 -13.79 32.36
C GLU A 601 -10.68 -13.00 31.05
N ASN A 602 -10.56 -11.67 31.11
CA ASN A 602 -10.66 -10.76 29.94
C ASN A 602 -9.29 -10.41 29.32
N LEU A 603 -8.19 -10.76 30.00
CA LEU A 603 -6.84 -10.55 29.50
C LEU A 603 -6.46 -11.66 28.55
N ARG A 604 -6.30 -11.36 27.25
CA ARG A 604 -5.80 -12.30 26.25
C ARG A 604 -4.37 -12.00 25.89
N GLU A 605 -3.58 -13.05 25.67
CA GLU A 605 -2.25 -12.92 25.07
C GLU A 605 -2.38 -12.63 23.57
N PHE A 606 -1.53 -11.77 23.05
CA PHE A 606 -1.45 -11.47 21.61
C PHE A 606 -0.21 -12.10 21.02
N LYS A 607 -0.38 -12.92 20.02
CA LYS A 607 0.68 -13.73 19.41
C LYS A 607 0.72 -13.54 17.90
N ILE A 608 1.91 -13.54 17.35
CA ILE A 608 2.12 -13.60 15.90
C ILE A 608 2.97 -14.82 15.58
N PHE A 609 2.49 -15.62 14.65
CA PHE A 609 3.17 -16.83 14.22
C PHE A 609 3.35 -16.84 12.69
N ASN A 610 4.57 -17.07 12.25
CA ASN A 610 4.87 -17.25 10.84
C ASN A 610 4.98 -18.73 10.49
N ILE A 611 3.99 -19.24 9.80
CA ILE A 611 3.87 -20.65 9.39
C ILE A 611 5.08 -21.07 8.55
N LYS A 612 5.52 -20.20 7.63
CA LYS A 612 6.61 -20.48 6.70
C LYS A 612 7.96 -20.62 7.40
N THR A 613 8.25 -19.79 8.39
CA THR A 613 9.55 -19.76 9.08
C THR A 613 9.53 -20.45 10.45
N GLY A 614 8.36 -20.70 11.03
CA GLY A 614 8.20 -21.24 12.39
C GLY A 614 8.48 -20.22 13.50
N GLU A 615 8.61 -18.94 13.18
CA GLU A 615 8.89 -17.88 14.14
C GLU A 615 7.63 -17.52 14.93
N LEU A 616 7.73 -17.51 16.26
CA LEU A 616 6.68 -17.12 17.18
C LEU A 616 7.13 -15.98 18.06
N LEU A 617 6.37 -14.89 18.05
CA LEU A 617 6.54 -13.74 18.93
C LEU A 617 5.27 -13.52 19.75
N VAL A 618 5.44 -13.19 21.02
CA VAL A 618 4.35 -12.87 21.95
C VAL A 618 4.48 -11.42 22.40
N LEU A 619 3.38 -10.71 22.36
CA LEU A 619 3.31 -9.34 22.82
C LEU A 619 3.23 -9.29 24.34
N ASP A 620 4.19 -8.64 24.97
CA ASP A 620 4.23 -8.34 26.41
C ASP A 620 4.34 -6.82 26.59
N ALA A 621 3.20 -6.15 26.61
CA ALA A 621 3.13 -4.71 26.63
C ALA A 621 2.20 -4.17 27.71
N THR A 622 2.61 -3.11 28.36
CA THR A 622 1.76 -2.33 29.27
C THR A 622 0.74 -1.50 28.47
N THR A 623 -0.32 -1.05 29.12
CA THR A 623 -1.29 -0.12 28.52
C THR A 623 -0.64 1.18 28.05
N GLU A 624 0.33 1.69 28.81
CA GLU A 624 1.07 2.91 28.48
C GLU A 624 1.88 2.74 27.19
N GLN A 625 2.61 1.64 27.06
CA GLN A 625 3.39 1.34 25.84
C GLN A 625 2.49 1.21 24.60
N LEU A 626 1.34 0.58 24.72
CA LEU A 626 0.37 0.50 23.62
C LEU A 626 -0.19 1.87 23.26
N ASN A 627 -0.53 2.70 24.26
CA ASN A 627 -1.00 4.07 24.04
C ASN A 627 0.06 4.92 23.35
N ASP A 628 1.31 4.83 23.80
CA ASP A 628 2.42 5.57 23.20
C ASP A 628 2.60 5.23 21.72
N ILE A 629 2.63 3.95 21.38
CA ILE A 629 2.74 3.52 19.98
C ILE A 629 1.56 4.03 19.17
N MET A 630 0.33 3.88 19.67
CA MET A 630 -0.88 4.33 18.98
C MET A 630 -0.87 5.83 18.74
N LEU A 631 -0.48 6.63 19.73
CA LEU A 631 -0.38 8.08 19.60
C LEU A 631 0.68 8.49 18.58
N HIS A 632 1.84 7.81 18.54
CA HIS A 632 2.85 8.04 17.52
C HIS A 632 2.33 7.72 16.10
N LEU A 633 1.62 6.60 15.94
CA LEU A 633 1.04 6.21 14.66
C LEU A 633 -0.03 7.22 14.19
N LEU A 634 -0.94 7.61 15.07
CA LEU A 634 -2.02 8.56 14.76
C LEU A 634 -1.46 9.95 14.47
N ARG A 635 -0.52 10.46 15.27
CA ARG A 635 0.17 11.74 15.02
C ARG A 635 0.96 11.70 13.70
N GLY A 636 1.65 10.59 13.44
CA GLY A 636 2.40 10.41 12.19
C GLY A 636 1.53 10.46 10.94
N LYS A 637 0.30 9.97 11.03
CA LYS A 637 -0.63 9.91 9.90
C LYS A 637 -1.55 11.13 9.80
N TYR A 638 -2.12 11.58 10.90
CA TYR A 638 -3.18 12.59 10.94
C TYR A 638 -2.74 13.92 11.57
N GLY A 639 -1.63 13.91 12.33
CA GLY A 639 -1.10 15.13 12.92
C GLY A 639 -0.66 16.15 11.87
N ILE A 640 -0.78 17.42 12.19
CA ILE A 640 -0.27 18.51 11.37
C ILE A 640 1.25 18.40 11.35
N LYS A 641 1.81 18.09 10.19
CA LYS A 641 3.26 18.10 9.99
C LYS A 641 3.70 19.54 9.78
N GLU A 642 4.27 20.14 10.78
CA GLU A 642 5.02 21.39 10.58
C GLU A 642 6.28 21.05 9.77
N ALA A 643 6.34 21.58 8.55
CA ALA A 643 7.55 21.46 7.76
C ALA A 643 8.68 22.22 8.46
N LYS A 644 9.80 21.53 8.74
CA LYS A 644 11.00 22.20 9.25
C LYS A 644 11.36 23.37 8.32
N VAL A 645 11.64 24.52 8.90
CA VAL A 645 12.11 25.68 8.14
C VAL A 645 13.45 25.33 7.46
N ASP A 646 13.68 25.85 6.27
CA ASP A 646 14.90 25.53 5.48
C ASP A 646 16.19 25.75 6.25
N THR A 647 16.27 26.82 7.04
CA THR A 647 17.44 27.14 7.88
C THR A 647 17.74 26.06 8.90
N ASP A 648 16.71 25.50 9.53
CA ASP A 648 16.86 24.48 10.57
C ASP A 648 17.23 23.14 9.95
N PHE A 649 16.62 22.78 8.82
CA PHE A 649 16.96 21.59 8.09
C PHE A 649 18.41 21.59 7.61
N ILE A 650 18.85 22.70 6.99
CA ILE A 650 20.23 22.83 6.52
C ILE A 650 21.21 22.81 7.70
N SER A 651 20.88 23.49 8.81
CA SER A 651 21.70 23.51 10.02
C SER A 651 21.92 22.10 10.59
N GLU A 652 20.85 21.29 10.67
CA GLU A 652 20.94 19.91 11.13
C GLU A 652 21.82 19.05 10.21
N CYS A 653 21.63 19.18 8.89
CA CYS A 653 22.46 18.49 7.91
C CYS A 653 23.94 18.87 8.04
N ARG A 654 24.24 20.17 8.15
CA ARG A 654 25.60 20.70 8.30
C ARG A 654 26.27 20.25 9.60
N GLN A 655 25.51 20.26 10.69
CA GLN A 655 25.98 19.75 11.96
C GLN A 655 26.42 18.29 11.84
N TYR A 656 25.61 17.45 11.19
CA TYR A 656 25.97 16.05 11.01
C TYR A 656 27.17 15.86 10.08
N VAL A 657 27.31 16.66 9.05
CA VAL A 657 28.44 16.66 8.10
C VAL A 657 29.70 17.19 8.76
N GLY A 658 29.58 18.23 9.61
CA GLY A 658 30.72 18.90 10.29
C GLY A 658 31.25 18.16 11.51
N LEU A 659 30.48 17.24 12.10
CA LEU A 659 30.92 16.31 13.15
C LEU A 659 31.88 15.22 12.61
N ALA A 660 32.26 15.31 11.36
CA ALA A 660 33.10 14.38 10.64
C ALA A 660 34.59 14.76 10.80
#